data_fd458406ff27c7d04719ac18614b970c
#
_entry.id   fd458406ff27c7d04719ac18614b970c
#
_cell.length_a   1.000
_cell.length_b   1.000
_cell.length_c   1.000
_cell.angle_alpha   90.00
_cell.angle_beta   90.00
_cell.angle_gamma   90.00
#
_symmetry.space_group_name_H-M   'P 1'
#
loop_
_entity.id
_entity.type
_entity.pdbx_description
1 polymer ?
#
loop_
_entity_poly.entity_id
_entity_poly.type
_entity_poly.pdbx_seq_one_letter_code
_entity_poly.pdbx_strand_id
1 'polypeptide(L)'
;MSIKIALAGNPNCGKTTLFNALTGSNQYVGNWPGVTVEKKEGKLKKHNDVVITDLPGIYSLSPYTLEEVVARNYLIDEKPDVVLNIIDGTNLERNLYLTTQVVELGIPVVVAVNMMDIVKKNGDKINIKELSRQLACPVVEISALKGTGVMEAAEAAIEAAGGPATIPQHEFSGAVEHAIAHIEEAALNNMPENQQRWYAIKIFESDDKVLEKLNISDATLAHIQKDIEAAENEMDDDAESIITNERYLYISSIIKAVYKKAHKGKLSTSDKIDKIITNRILGLPIFALIMWGVYYISMQWIGDMGTSWVNDVLFGEWVPGLLEKFLEPHLAPWLFGLINDGIVAGVGAVLGFVPQMLVLFFLLAILEGCGYMSRVAFVMDRIFRHFGLSGKSFIPMLIGTGCGVPGVMASRTIENERDRRMTIMTTTFIPCGAKLPIIGLIAGACFGGAGWVATSAYFVGVAAIIISGIMLKKTKRFAGDPAPFVMELPAYHIPTLGTVLRSTWERGWSFIKKAGTIITLATILIWFLQGFGVENGAFGMVEDMDNSILAKFGNLFAWLFIPLGWGGWKPAVAAVTGLIAKENVVSTFGVLYHFAGELAENGDEIWVNFGKDLSNLSGGHAALAGYSYLIFNLLCAPCFAAIGAIKREMNNAKWTWFAIGYQCGFAYIISLIVYQIGLVFAGDINVIGFIAALVCLAGLLYMLFRKNKYDDNRLTINTKASKKDKVKA
;
A
#
# COMPACT_ATOMS: atom_id res chain seq x y z
N MET A 1 19.47 -39.57 6.04
CA MET A 1 18.48 -38.65 5.53
C MET A 1 18.74 -37.29 6.19
N SER A 2 18.65 -36.18 5.48
CA SER A 2 18.80 -34.86 6.08
C SER A 2 17.49 -34.50 6.81
N ILE A 3 17.59 -34.06 8.06
CA ILE A 3 16.44 -33.60 8.84
C ILE A 3 16.05 -32.21 8.35
N LYS A 4 14.77 -32.01 8.03
CA LYS A 4 14.21 -30.74 7.60
C LYS A 4 13.42 -30.08 8.75
N ILE A 5 13.90 -28.94 9.23
CA ILE A 5 13.23 -28.13 10.26
C ILE A 5 12.57 -26.93 9.59
N ALA A 6 11.27 -26.78 9.74
CA ALA A 6 10.54 -25.58 9.34
C ALA A 6 10.51 -24.57 10.50
N LEU A 7 11.03 -23.36 10.29
CA LEU A 7 10.95 -22.29 11.28
C LEU A 7 9.72 -21.45 11.03
N ALA A 8 8.72 -21.59 11.90
CA ALA A 8 7.45 -20.85 11.84
C ALA A 8 7.34 -19.82 12.97
N GLY A 9 6.52 -18.81 12.81
CA GLY A 9 6.23 -17.83 13.85
C GLY A 9 5.65 -16.52 13.31
N ASN A 10 5.08 -15.74 14.22
CA ASN A 10 4.47 -14.47 13.88
C ASN A 10 5.49 -13.45 13.37
N PRO A 11 5.06 -12.43 12.59
CA PRO A 11 5.92 -11.29 12.30
C PRO A 11 6.45 -10.66 13.60
N ASN A 12 7.71 -10.23 13.59
CA ASN A 12 8.40 -9.58 14.73
C ASN A 12 8.65 -10.44 15.99
N CYS A 13 8.33 -11.73 15.99
CA CYS A 13 8.67 -12.63 17.11
C CYS A 13 10.18 -12.92 17.25
N GLY A 14 11.02 -12.43 16.30
CA GLY A 14 12.46 -12.66 16.30
C GLY A 14 12.93 -13.84 15.45
N LYS A 15 12.08 -14.34 14.54
CA LYS A 15 12.30 -15.49 13.66
C LYS A 15 13.61 -15.37 12.83
N THR A 16 13.78 -14.27 12.11
CA THR A 16 15.01 -14.02 11.31
C THR A 16 16.26 -13.92 12.18
N THR A 17 16.16 -13.38 13.39
CA THR A 17 17.25 -13.32 14.35
C THR A 17 17.66 -14.74 14.79
N LEU A 18 16.68 -15.59 15.10
CA LEU A 18 16.89 -16.99 15.45
C LEU A 18 17.51 -17.76 14.27
N PHE A 19 16.98 -17.61 13.06
CA PHE A 19 17.49 -18.25 11.86
C PHE A 19 18.96 -17.90 11.62
N ASN A 20 19.33 -16.61 11.69
CA ASN A 20 20.71 -16.17 11.55
C ASN A 20 21.63 -16.70 12.66
N ALA A 21 21.14 -16.80 13.89
CA ALA A 21 21.90 -17.36 15.00
C ALA A 21 22.18 -18.85 14.80
N LEU A 22 21.22 -19.61 14.28
CA LEU A 22 21.32 -21.06 14.03
C LEU A 22 22.17 -21.40 12.81
N THR A 23 22.01 -20.66 11.68
CA THR A 23 22.65 -21.01 10.40
C THR A 23 23.97 -20.26 10.14
N GLY A 24 24.13 -19.05 10.68
CA GLY A 24 25.31 -18.20 10.43
C GLY A 24 25.41 -17.72 8.98
N SER A 25 26.58 -17.88 8.34
CA SER A 25 26.84 -17.47 6.95
C SER A 25 26.41 -18.48 5.89
N ASN A 26 26.03 -19.69 6.28
CA ASN A 26 25.67 -20.78 5.38
C ASN A 26 24.19 -20.75 5.02
N GLN A 27 23.79 -19.73 4.28
CA GLN A 27 22.40 -19.49 3.90
C GLN A 27 22.25 -19.43 2.39
N TYR A 28 21.17 -20.01 1.88
CA TYR A 28 20.68 -19.83 0.52
C TYR A 28 19.46 -18.91 0.56
N VAL A 29 19.49 -17.86 -0.27
CA VAL A 29 18.38 -16.90 -0.40
C VAL A 29 17.87 -16.95 -1.84
N GLY A 30 16.58 -17.19 -2.00
CA GLY A 30 15.90 -17.23 -3.29
C GLY A 30 14.44 -16.79 -3.12
N ASN A 31 13.60 -17.07 -4.10
CA ASN A 31 12.18 -16.87 -4.00
C ASN A 31 11.45 -18.22 -3.97
N TRP A 32 10.31 -18.25 -3.29
CA TRP A 32 9.42 -19.39 -3.37
C TRP A 32 8.92 -19.60 -4.80
N PRO A 33 8.78 -20.85 -5.28
CA PRO A 33 8.36 -21.11 -6.66
C PRO A 33 7.05 -20.41 -7.01
N GLY A 34 7.06 -19.65 -8.11
CA GLY A 34 5.87 -18.98 -8.65
C GLY A 34 5.41 -17.71 -7.94
N VAL A 35 6.12 -17.27 -6.88
CA VAL A 35 5.75 -16.07 -6.10
C VAL A 35 6.98 -15.19 -5.81
N THR A 36 6.73 -13.94 -5.42
CA THR A 36 7.79 -12.96 -5.08
C THR A 36 8.20 -12.99 -3.60
N VAL A 37 7.75 -14.00 -2.86
CA VAL A 37 8.08 -14.16 -1.43
C VAL A 37 9.48 -14.77 -1.30
N GLU A 38 10.30 -14.19 -0.44
CA GLU A 38 11.68 -14.62 -0.20
C GLU A 38 11.72 -15.96 0.54
N LYS A 39 12.53 -16.92 0.02
CA LYS A 39 12.80 -18.20 0.65
C LYS A 39 14.23 -18.21 1.19
N LYS A 40 14.39 -18.56 2.46
CA LYS A 40 15.70 -18.72 3.11
C LYS A 40 15.86 -20.13 3.62
N GLU A 41 16.94 -20.77 3.24
CA GLU A 41 17.34 -22.08 3.74
C GLU A 41 18.78 -22.02 4.23
N GLY A 42 19.09 -22.77 5.27
CA GLY A 42 20.43 -22.81 5.82
C GLY A 42 20.72 -24.10 6.57
N LYS A 43 21.98 -24.50 6.62
CA LYS A 43 22.42 -25.64 7.42
C LYS A 43 22.62 -25.22 8.87
N LEU A 44 22.17 -26.05 9.79
CA LEU A 44 22.39 -25.82 11.21
C LEU A 44 23.88 -25.89 11.56
N LYS A 45 24.34 -24.94 12.36
CA LYS A 45 25.72 -24.98 12.92
C LYS A 45 25.92 -26.27 13.68
N LYS A 46 27.07 -26.90 13.51
CA LYS A 46 27.48 -28.20 14.10
C LYS A 46 26.72 -29.44 13.58
N HIS A 47 25.68 -29.30 12.81
CA HIS A 47 24.86 -30.39 12.24
C HIS A 47 24.67 -30.17 10.74
N ASN A 48 25.60 -30.64 9.92
CA ASN A 48 25.57 -30.44 8.46
C ASN A 48 24.47 -31.23 7.74
N ASP A 49 23.87 -32.17 8.42
CA ASP A 49 22.75 -33.04 8.00
C ASP A 49 21.39 -32.46 8.31
N VAL A 50 21.33 -31.29 8.99
CA VAL A 50 20.08 -30.61 9.35
C VAL A 50 19.92 -29.35 8.52
N VAL A 51 18.81 -29.24 7.82
CA VAL A 51 18.42 -28.06 7.00
C VAL A 51 17.28 -27.32 7.68
N ILE A 52 17.45 -26.02 7.88
CA ILE A 52 16.42 -25.13 8.41
C ILE A 52 15.87 -24.29 7.29
N THR A 53 14.55 -24.30 7.10
CA THR A 53 13.82 -23.44 6.16
C THR A 53 13.09 -22.35 6.94
N ASP A 54 13.42 -21.08 6.67
CA ASP A 54 12.74 -19.92 7.26
C ASP A 54 11.44 -19.64 6.50
N LEU A 55 10.30 -19.91 7.13
CA LEU A 55 8.99 -19.60 6.56
C LEU A 55 8.69 -18.11 6.67
N PRO A 56 7.85 -17.53 5.81
CA PRO A 56 7.36 -16.17 6.00
C PRO A 56 6.73 -15.98 7.38
N GLY A 57 6.82 -14.76 7.92
CA GLY A 57 6.12 -14.43 9.18
C GLY A 57 4.62 -14.35 8.94
N ILE A 58 3.86 -15.18 9.65
CA ILE A 58 2.42 -15.31 9.45
C ILE A 58 1.67 -15.25 10.79
N TYR A 59 0.41 -14.82 10.76
CA TYR A 59 -0.44 -14.81 11.94
C TYR A 59 -1.39 -15.99 11.98
N SER A 60 -1.67 -16.57 10.83
CA SER A 60 -2.60 -17.70 10.66
C SER A 60 -2.18 -18.58 9.49
N LEU A 61 -2.65 -19.81 9.43
CA LEU A 61 -2.56 -20.68 8.26
C LEU A 61 -3.77 -20.52 7.32
N SER A 62 -4.60 -19.51 7.52
CA SER A 62 -5.70 -19.17 6.61
C SER A 62 -5.18 -18.42 5.38
N PRO A 63 -5.78 -18.60 4.17
CA PRO A 63 -5.19 -18.15 2.91
C PRO A 63 -5.46 -16.68 2.56
N TYR A 64 -5.32 -15.77 3.54
CA TYR A 64 -5.59 -14.34 3.33
C TYR A 64 -4.44 -13.59 2.65
N THR A 65 -3.20 -13.99 2.92
CA THR A 65 -2.00 -13.36 2.34
C THR A 65 -1.20 -14.38 1.53
N LEU A 66 -0.35 -13.87 0.62
CA LEU A 66 0.57 -14.73 -0.15
C LEU A 66 1.55 -15.47 0.74
N GLU A 67 2.02 -14.82 1.79
CA GLU A 67 2.93 -15.33 2.80
C GLU A 67 2.28 -16.50 3.55
N GLU A 68 1.01 -16.36 3.96
CA GLU A 68 0.25 -17.42 4.63
C GLU A 68 0.00 -18.62 3.72
N VAL A 69 -0.34 -18.36 2.45
CA VAL A 69 -0.49 -19.43 1.43
C VAL A 69 0.80 -20.20 1.23
N VAL A 70 1.95 -19.49 1.14
CA VAL A 70 3.26 -20.12 0.95
C VAL A 70 3.64 -20.97 2.15
N ALA A 71 3.52 -20.42 3.38
CA ALA A 71 3.85 -21.14 4.60
C ALA A 71 2.95 -22.38 4.78
N ARG A 72 1.65 -22.24 4.55
CA ARG A 72 0.68 -23.32 4.62
C ARG A 72 1.00 -24.43 3.62
N ASN A 73 1.21 -24.08 2.36
CA ASN A 73 1.51 -25.06 1.32
C ASN A 73 2.81 -25.81 1.62
N TYR A 74 3.84 -25.12 2.13
CA TYR A 74 5.07 -25.77 2.53
C TYR A 74 4.86 -26.80 3.65
N LEU A 75 4.13 -26.43 4.69
CA LEU A 75 3.86 -27.31 5.82
C LEU A 75 3.02 -28.54 5.43
N ILE A 76 2.05 -28.37 4.52
CA ILE A 76 1.14 -29.45 4.10
C ILE A 76 1.75 -30.32 3.00
N ASP A 77 2.36 -29.72 1.98
CA ASP A 77 2.81 -30.41 0.76
C ASP A 77 4.23 -30.97 0.92
N GLU A 78 5.18 -30.19 1.48
CA GLU A 78 6.59 -30.60 1.67
C GLU A 78 6.82 -31.42 2.96
N LYS A 79 5.90 -31.33 3.93
CA LYS A 79 5.90 -32.10 5.20
C LYS A 79 7.30 -32.13 5.85
N PRO A 80 7.75 -31.05 6.48
CA PRO A 80 9.01 -31.05 7.22
C PRO A 80 8.98 -32.09 8.35
N ASP A 81 10.15 -32.58 8.75
CA ASP A 81 10.27 -33.57 9.81
C ASP A 81 9.85 -33.02 11.19
N VAL A 82 10.00 -31.69 11.39
CA VAL A 82 9.58 -30.98 12.60
C VAL A 82 9.35 -29.51 12.32
N VAL A 83 8.43 -28.90 13.05
CA VAL A 83 8.19 -27.44 13.04
C VAL A 83 8.76 -26.83 14.32
N LEU A 84 9.74 -25.93 14.19
CA LEU A 84 10.20 -25.07 15.28
C LEU A 84 9.41 -23.77 15.25
N ASN A 85 8.41 -23.67 16.12
CA ASN A 85 7.54 -22.50 16.19
C ASN A 85 8.06 -21.50 17.21
N ILE A 86 8.48 -20.31 16.74
CA ILE A 86 8.96 -19.23 17.62
C ILE A 86 7.82 -18.30 18.00
N ILE A 87 7.67 -18.05 19.29
CA ILE A 87 6.64 -17.19 19.86
C ILE A 87 7.24 -16.09 20.73
N ASP A 88 6.61 -14.92 20.72
CA ASP A 88 7.00 -13.78 21.55
C ASP A 88 6.42 -13.94 22.97
N GLY A 89 7.28 -14.13 23.96
CA GLY A 89 6.90 -14.26 25.37
C GLY A 89 6.26 -13.00 25.96
N THR A 90 6.44 -11.84 25.35
CA THR A 90 5.82 -10.58 25.79
C THR A 90 4.37 -10.46 25.29
N ASN A 91 4.01 -11.18 24.21
CA ASN A 91 2.69 -11.22 23.56
C ASN A 91 2.20 -12.66 23.35
N LEU A 92 2.24 -13.47 24.40
CA LEU A 92 2.03 -14.90 24.32
C LEU A 92 0.65 -15.27 23.77
N GLU A 93 -0.42 -14.58 24.22
CA GLU A 93 -1.80 -14.86 23.83
C GLU A 93 -1.99 -14.90 22.30
N ARG A 94 -1.47 -13.90 21.62
CA ARG A 94 -1.62 -13.78 20.18
C ARG A 94 -0.74 -14.77 19.41
N ASN A 95 0.48 -15.00 19.89
CA ASN A 95 1.38 -15.94 19.22
C ASN A 95 0.90 -17.37 19.33
N LEU A 96 0.17 -17.71 20.40
CA LEU A 96 -0.46 -19.01 20.57
C LEU A 96 -1.55 -19.31 19.52
N TYR A 97 -2.15 -18.29 18.89
CA TYR A 97 -3.14 -18.51 17.84
C TYR A 97 -2.56 -19.27 16.63
N LEU A 98 -1.38 -18.87 16.16
CA LEU A 98 -0.67 -19.63 15.12
C LEU A 98 -0.22 -21.00 15.65
N THR A 99 0.24 -21.04 16.91
CA THR A 99 0.70 -22.29 17.55
C THR A 99 -0.39 -23.35 17.56
N THR A 100 -1.63 -23.00 17.91
CA THR A 100 -2.76 -23.95 17.88
C THR A 100 -2.96 -24.53 16.49
N GLN A 101 -2.90 -23.73 15.45
CA GLN A 101 -3.06 -24.18 14.07
C GLN A 101 -1.88 -25.05 13.58
N VAL A 102 -0.66 -24.75 14.02
CA VAL A 102 0.52 -25.55 13.66
C VAL A 102 0.47 -26.94 14.32
N VAL A 103 0.00 -27.01 15.57
CA VAL A 103 -0.18 -28.28 16.30
C VAL A 103 -1.26 -29.16 15.65
N GLU A 104 -2.30 -28.55 15.07
CA GLU A 104 -3.37 -29.26 14.35
C GLU A 104 -2.90 -29.97 13.07
N LEU A 105 -1.73 -29.58 12.49
CA LEU A 105 -1.23 -30.17 11.24
C LEU A 105 -0.77 -31.62 11.33
N GLY A 106 -0.64 -32.17 12.55
CA GLY A 106 -0.17 -33.55 12.76
C GLY A 106 1.31 -33.75 12.43
N ILE A 107 2.12 -32.70 12.58
CA ILE A 107 3.58 -32.71 12.45
C ILE A 107 4.19 -32.54 13.85
N PRO A 108 5.37 -33.13 14.17
CA PRO A 108 6.06 -32.83 15.42
C PRO A 108 6.35 -31.33 15.56
N VAL A 109 6.00 -30.73 16.71
CA VAL A 109 6.17 -29.30 16.97
C VAL A 109 7.03 -29.08 18.21
N VAL A 110 7.95 -28.14 18.13
CA VAL A 110 8.71 -27.59 19.26
C VAL A 110 8.44 -26.09 19.34
N VAL A 111 8.12 -25.59 20.51
CA VAL A 111 7.84 -24.17 20.72
C VAL A 111 9.04 -23.49 21.39
N ALA A 112 9.57 -22.42 20.76
CA ALA A 112 10.62 -21.58 21.30
C ALA A 112 10.04 -20.26 21.80
N VAL A 113 9.97 -20.05 23.11
CA VAL A 113 9.49 -18.80 23.72
C VAL A 113 10.63 -17.79 23.73
N ASN A 114 10.57 -16.83 22.84
CA ASN A 114 11.58 -15.79 22.67
C ASN A 114 11.32 -14.56 23.55
N MET A 115 12.29 -13.65 23.60
CA MET A 115 12.24 -12.41 24.41
C MET A 115 12.11 -12.65 25.92
N MET A 116 12.56 -13.82 26.40
CA MET A 116 12.52 -14.16 27.82
C MET A 116 13.36 -13.22 28.70
N ASP A 117 14.35 -12.57 28.14
CA ASP A 117 15.12 -11.51 28.81
C ASP A 117 14.25 -10.26 29.09
N ILE A 118 13.33 -9.93 28.19
CA ILE A 118 12.37 -8.82 28.39
C ILE A 118 11.30 -9.22 29.41
N VAL A 119 10.75 -10.44 29.30
CA VAL A 119 9.78 -10.99 30.26
C VAL A 119 10.35 -10.94 31.68
N LYS A 120 11.57 -11.44 31.85
CA LYS A 120 12.27 -11.43 33.15
C LYS A 120 12.57 -10.01 33.65
N LYS A 121 12.95 -9.08 32.75
CA LYS A 121 13.18 -7.67 33.07
C LYS A 121 11.89 -6.96 33.55
N ASN A 122 10.75 -7.31 32.99
CA ASN A 122 9.44 -6.78 33.40
C ASN A 122 8.95 -7.41 34.71
N GLY A 123 9.63 -8.42 35.23
CA GLY A 123 9.23 -9.16 36.44
C GLY A 123 8.12 -10.18 36.19
N ASP A 124 7.69 -10.37 34.95
CA ASP A 124 6.67 -11.33 34.55
C ASP A 124 7.23 -12.77 34.62
N LYS A 125 6.34 -13.74 34.82
CA LYS A 125 6.71 -15.15 34.89
C LYS A 125 5.84 -15.99 33.94
N ILE A 126 6.48 -16.81 33.11
CA ILE A 126 5.86 -17.80 32.27
C ILE A 126 6.21 -19.19 32.84
N ASN A 127 5.23 -20.02 33.10
CA ASN A 127 5.44 -21.40 33.52
C ASN A 127 5.62 -22.28 32.28
N ILE A 128 6.86 -22.47 31.87
CA ILE A 128 7.22 -23.24 30.66
C ILE A 128 6.76 -24.71 30.76
N LYS A 129 6.87 -25.33 31.93
CA LYS A 129 6.44 -26.73 32.12
C LYS A 129 4.94 -26.90 31.94
N GLU A 130 4.17 -25.95 32.47
CA GLU A 130 2.72 -25.96 32.30
C GLU A 130 2.31 -25.63 30.86
N LEU A 131 3.02 -24.70 30.20
CA LEU A 131 2.81 -24.41 28.79
C LEU A 131 3.08 -25.63 27.90
N SER A 132 4.18 -26.36 28.15
CA SER A 132 4.50 -27.62 27.47
C SER A 132 3.42 -28.68 27.68
N ARG A 133 2.88 -28.78 28.89
CA ARG A 133 1.79 -29.72 29.20
C ARG A 133 0.49 -29.38 28.46
N GLN A 134 0.14 -28.06 28.40
CA GLN A 134 -1.07 -27.58 27.74
C GLN A 134 -1.01 -27.74 26.22
N LEU A 135 0.17 -27.52 25.62
CA LEU A 135 0.38 -27.64 24.18
C LEU A 135 0.74 -29.07 23.73
N ALA A 136 1.01 -29.98 24.66
CA ALA A 136 1.49 -31.36 24.42
C ALA A 136 2.74 -31.42 23.51
N CYS A 137 3.63 -30.42 23.61
CA CYS A 137 4.86 -30.36 22.85
C CYS A 137 6.02 -29.80 23.69
N PRO A 138 7.30 -30.06 23.33
CA PRO A 138 8.44 -29.47 24.00
C PRO A 138 8.43 -27.94 23.87
N VAL A 139 8.68 -27.23 24.98
CA VAL A 139 8.76 -25.76 25.03
C VAL A 139 10.09 -25.35 25.62
N VAL A 140 10.84 -24.48 24.93
CA VAL A 140 12.17 -24.02 25.30
C VAL A 140 12.20 -22.50 25.47
N GLU A 141 12.82 -22.00 26.55
CA GLU A 141 13.05 -20.56 26.75
C GLU A 141 14.24 -20.08 25.91
N ILE A 142 14.04 -19.03 25.11
CA ILE A 142 15.15 -18.46 24.35
C ILE A 142 15.22 -16.93 24.46
N SER A 143 16.39 -16.39 24.16
CA SER A 143 16.57 -14.99 23.76
C SER A 143 17.45 -14.99 22.50
N ALA A 144 16.82 -14.91 21.35
CA ALA A 144 17.51 -14.93 20.07
C ALA A 144 18.54 -13.81 19.92
N LEU A 145 18.24 -12.63 20.49
CA LEU A 145 19.15 -11.47 20.50
C LEU A 145 20.40 -11.70 21.35
N LYS A 146 20.27 -12.38 22.50
CA LYS A 146 21.39 -12.69 23.40
C LYS A 146 22.06 -14.03 23.09
N GLY A 147 21.49 -14.82 22.20
CA GLY A 147 21.98 -16.15 21.87
C GLY A 147 21.77 -17.22 22.94
N THR A 148 20.95 -16.94 23.98
CA THR A 148 20.67 -17.91 25.07
C THR A 148 19.54 -18.86 24.67
N GLY A 149 19.68 -20.16 24.93
CA GLY A 149 18.66 -21.19 24.63
C GLY A 149 18.53 -21.54 23.15
N VAL A 150 19.28 -20.87 22.26
CA VAL A 150 19.13 -21.01 20.80
C VAL A 150 19.51 -22.43 20.30
N MET A 151 20.62 -22.97 20.75
CA MET A 151 21.04 -24.34 20.39
C MET A 151 20.18 -25.39 21.07
N GLU A 152 19.76 -25.16 22.31
CA GLU A 152 18.86 -26.04 23.05
C GLU A 152 17.51 -26.22 22.30
N ALA A 153 16.98 -25.13 21.70
CA ALA A 153 15.78 -25.19 20.88
C ALA A 153 15.99 -26.00 19.58
N ALA A 154 17.16 -25.88 18.96
CA ALA A 154 17.50 -26.69 17.78
C ALA A 154 17.70 -28.17 18.12
N GLU A 155 18.35 -28.49 19.24
CA GLU A 155 18.54 -29.86 19.71
C GLU A 155 17.20 -30.50 20.06
N ALA A 156 16.31 -29.77 20.75
CA ALA A 156 14.94 -30.24 21.01
C ALA A 156 14.15 -30.49 19.71
N ALA A 157 14.35 -29.66 18.67
CA ALA A 157 13.74 -29.89 17.37
C ALA A 157 14.30 -31.15 16.66
N ILE A 158 15.62 -31.40 16.75
CA ILE A 158 16.24 -32.60 16.20
C ILE A 158 15.71 -33.84 16.93
N GLU A 159 15.59 -33.79 18.24
CA GLU A 159 15.06 -34.91 19.05
C GLU A 159 13.59 -35.20 18.73
N ALA A 160 12.80 -34.16 18.50
CA ALA A 160 11.39 -34.30 18.11
C ALA A 160 11.22 -34.77 16.65
N ALA A 161 12.21 -34.56 15.78
CA ALA A 161 12.18 -35.01 14.40
C ALA A 161 12.18 -36.54 14.33
N GLY A 162 11.16 -37.11 13.70
CA GLY A 162 10.95 -38.58 13.66
C GLY A 162 10.26 -39.16 14.88
N GLY A 163 9.88 -38.32 15.86
CA GLY A 163 8.99 -38.67 16.95
C GLY A 163 7.52 -38.75 16.52
N PRO A 164 6.60 -39.01 17.45
CA PRO A 164 5.18 -39.01 17.18
C PRO A 164 4.69 -37.60 16.85
N ALA A 165 3.67 -37.52 16.02
CA ALA A 165 2.99 -36.26 15.72
C ALA A 165 2.47 -35.59 17.00
N THR A 166 2.52 -34.27 17.06
CA THR A 166 1.90 -33.51 18.16
C THR A 166 0.37 -33.62 18.04
N ILE A 167 -0.30 -33.98 19.09
CA ILE A 167 -1.76 -34.13 19.13
C ILE A 167 -2.35 -32.90 19.80
N PRO A 168 -3.28 -32.18 19.15
CA PRO A 168 -3.98 -31.06 19.77
C PRO A 168 -4.70 -31.46 21.05
N GLN A 169 -4.59 -30.67 22.09
CA GLN A 169 -5.23 -30.94 23.39
C GLN A 169 -6.52 -30.13 23.59
N HIS A 170 -6.89 -29.28 22.60
CA HIS A 170 -8.10 -28.49 22.72
C HIS A 170 -9.29 -29.19 22.06
N GLU A 171 -10.41 -29.14 22.74
CA GLU A 171 -11.73 -29.47 22.26
C GLU A 171 -12.55 -28.21 22.11
N PHE A 172 -13.31 -28.12 21.03
CA PHE A 172 -14.23 -27.00 20.78
C PHE A 172 -15.55 -27.21 21.57
N SER A 173 -16.46 -26.26 21.52
CA SER A 173 -17.81 -26.40 22.07
C SER A 173 -18.53 -27.62 21.48
N GLY A 174 -19.48 -28.20 22.22
CA GLY A 174 -20.13 -29.45 21.82
C GLY A 174 -20.75 -29.45 20.43
N ALA A 175 -21.38 -28.34 20.01
CA ALA A 175 -21.97 -28.22 18.67
C ALA A 175 -20.91 -28.24 17.56
N VAL A 176 -19.78 -27.51 17.77
CA VAL A 176 -18.68 -27.45 16.83
C VAL A 176 -17.93 -28.77 16.75
N GLU A 177 -17.62 -29.38 17.89
CA GLU A 177 -16.92 -30.68 17.95
C GLU A 177 -17.75 -31.79 17.29
N HIS A 178 -19.07 -31.79 17.49
CA HIS A 178 -19.98 -32.73 16.83
C HIS A 178 -19.94 -32.55 15.29
N ALA A 179 -19.98 -31.34 14.80
CA ALA A 179 -19.89 -31.08 13.36
C ALA A 179 -18.53 -31.49 12.78
N ILE A 180 -17.42 -31.21 13.50
CA ILE A 180 -16.07 -31.63 13.09
C ILE A 180 -15.95 -33.14 13.03
N ALA A 181 -16.43 -33.87 14.05
CA ALA A 181 -16.42 -35.34 14.06
C ALA A 181 -17.24 -35.93 12.88
N HIS A 182 -18.41 -35.39 12.59
CA HIS A 182 -19.20 -35.79 11.41
C HIS A 182 -18.46 -35.52 10.08
N ILE A 183 -17.73 -34.40 9.97
CA ILE A 183 -16.93 -34.10 8.80
C ILE A 183 -15.80 -35.13 8.64
N GLU A 184 -15.11 -35.46 9.72
CA GLU A 184 -14.06 -36.49 9.74
C GLU A 184 -14.59 -37.84 9.23
N GLU A 185 -15.73 -38.27 9.76
CA GLU A 185 -16.37 -39.51 9.37
C GLU A 185 -16.90 -39.50 7.93
N ALA A 186 -17.55 -38.42 7.51
CA ALA A 186 -18.22 -38.37 6.21
C ALA A 186 -17.27 -38.14 5.02
N ALA A 187 -16.16 -37.40 5.22
CA ALA A 187 -15.31 -36.92 4.13
C ALA A 187 -13.83 -37.35 4.21
N LEU A 188 -13.32 -37.71 5.39
CA LEU A 188 -11.88 -37.85 5.62
C LEU A 188 -11.41 -39.26 6.03
N ASN A 189 -12.27 -40.26 6.01
CA ASN A 189 -11.95 -41.65 6.39
C ASN A 189 -10.72 -42.25 5.66
N ASN A 190 -10.39 -41.77 4.49
CA ASN A 190 -9.26 -42.25 3.68
C ASN A 190 -7.94 -41.50 3.99
N MET A 191 -7.97 -40.54 4.90
CA MET A 191 -6.79 -39.76 5.29
C MET A 191 -6.15 -40.31 6.58
N PRO A 192 -4.82 -40.09 6.78
CA PRO A 192 -4.19 -40.39 8.05
C PRO A 192 -4.86 -39.65 9.20
N GLU A 193 -5.12 -40.38 10.30
CA GLU A 193 -5.87 -39.90 11.48
C GLU A 193 -5.30 -38.59 12.04
N ASN A 194 -3.95 -38.44 12.06
CA ASN A 194 -3.27 -37.25 12.53
C ASN A 194 -3.48 -35.99 11.66
N GLN A 195 -4.06 -36.13 10.46
CA GLN A 195 -4.35 -35.00 9.54
C GLN A 195 -5.83 -34.67 9.46
N GLN A 196 -6.71 -35.62 9.81
CA GLN A 196 -8.16 -35.49 9.66
C GLN A 196 -8.69 -34.24 10.36
N ARG A 197 -8.27 -33.99 11.59
CA ARG A 197 -8.76 -32.86 12.39
C ARG A 197 -8.49 -31.50 11.70
N TRP A 198 -7.29 -31.27 11.18
CA TRP A 198 -6.98 -30.03 10.50
C TRP A 198 -7.86 -29.83 9.25
N TYR A 199 -8.00 -30.88 8.45
CA TYR A 199 -8.86 -30.83 7.26
C TYR A 199 -10.33 -30.64 7.61
N ALA A 200 -10.82 -31.32 8.68
CA ALA A 200 -12.19 -31.15 9.14
C ALA A 200 -12.49 -29.73 9.60
N ILE A 201 -11.58 -29.09 10.35
CA ILE A 201 -11.70 -27.71 10.75
C ILE A 201 -11.73 -26.79 9.51
N LYS A 202 -10.89 -27.05 8.51
CA LYS A 202 -10.86 -26.26 7.27
C LYS A 202 -12.09 -26.45 6.40
N ILE A 203 -12.69 -27.63 6.40
CA ILE A 203 -13.99 -27.88 5.74
C ILE A 203 -15.08 -27.12 6.50
N PHE A 204 -15.08 -27.16 7.84
CA PHE A 204 -16.02 -26.40 8.66
C PHE A 204 -15.91 -24.88 8.40
N GLU A 205 -14.69 -24.35 8.33
CA GLU A 205 -14.41 -22.95 7.96
C GLU A 205 -14.73 -22.67 6.47
N SER A 206 -15.14 -23.65 5.68
CA SER A 206 -15.44 -23.53 4.24
C SER A 206 -14.26 -23.02 3.40
N ASP A 207 -13.01 -23.47 3.68
CA ASP A 207 -11.80 -23.09 2.94
C ASP A 207 -11.83 -23.65 1.50
N ASP A 208 -12.07 -22.78 0.52
CA ASP A 208 -12.21 -23.14 -0.91
C ASP A 208 -11.04 -23.97 -1.43
N LYS A 209 -9.81 -23.64 -1.05
CA LYS A 209 -8.60 -24.31 -1.55
C LYS A 209 -8.45 -25.73 -0.99
N VAL A 210 -8.95 -25.94 0.20
CA VAL A 210 -8.99 -27.28 0.79
C VAL A 210 -10.10 -28.11 0.13
N LEU A 211 -11.28 -27.51 -0.07
CA LEU A 211 -12.40 -28.16 -0.75
C LEU A 211 -12.06 -28.54 -2.20
N GLU A 212 -11.34 -27.69 -2.95
CA GLU A 212 -10.86 -27.98 -4.30
C GLU A 212 -9.87 -29.17 -4.33
N LYS A 213 -9.01 -29.33 -3.32
CA LYS A 213 -8.03 -30.43 -3.23
C LYS A 213 -8.67 -31.78 -2.89
N LEU A 214 -9.71 -31.78 -2.08
CA LEU A 214 -10.28 -33.01 -1.52
C LEU A 214 -11.26 -33.75 -2.44
N ASN A 215 -11.76 -33.11 -3.52
CA ASN A 215 -12.72 -33.71 -4.47
C ASN A 215 -13.91 -34.44 -3.77
N ILE A 216 -14.50 -33.80 -2.77
CA ILE A 216 -15.61 -34.36 -1.99
C ILE A 216 -16.87 -34.38 -2.86
N SER A 217 -17.70 -35.44 -2.74
CA SER A 217 -18.94 -35.56 -3.53
C SER A 217 -19.96 -34.48 -3.14
N ASP A 218 -20.73 -33.97 -4.14
CA ASP A 218 -21.78 -32.95 -3.89
C ASP A 218 -22.81 -33.40 -2.83
N ALA A 219 -23.07 -34.70 -2.72
CA ALA A 219 -24.01 -35.27 -1.74
C ALA A 219 -23.43 -35.16 -0.31
N THR A 220 -22.15 -35.51 -0.16
CA THR A 220 -21.44 -35.40 1.14
C THR A 220 -21.31 -33.95 1.55
N LEU A 221 -20.96 -33.05 0.62
CA LEU A 221 -20.88 -31.59 0.88
C LEU A 221 -22.24 -31.03 1.34
N ALA A 222 -23.35 -31.45 0.72
CA ALA A 222 -24.68 -31.02 1.11
C ALA A 222 -25.10 -31.55 2.51
N HIS A 223 -24.54 -32.70 2.95
CA HIS A 223 -24.75 -33.20 4.29
C HIS A 223 -23.96 -32.40 5.32
N ILE A 224 -22.67 -32.24 5.10
CA ILE A 224 -21.76 -31.45 5.94
C ILE A 224 -22.26 -29.99 6.09
N GLN A 225 -22.77 -29.41 5.00
CA GLN A 225 -23.29 -28.02 5.02
C GLN A 225 -24.45 -27.87 6.02
N LYS A 226 -25.30 -28.89 6.21
CA LYS A 226 -26.39 -28.81 7.19
C LYS A 226 -25.88 -28.81 8.62
N ASP A 227 -24.80 -29.57 8.88
CA ASP A 227 -24.19 -29.62 10.22
C ASP A 227 -23.49 -28.31 10.55
N ILE A 228 -22.83 -27.70 9.55
CA ILE A 228 -22.24 -26.34 9.69
C ILE A 228 -23.33 -25.30 9.94
N GLU A 229 -24.41 -25.29 9.14
CA GLU A 229 -25.54 -24.37 9.31
C GLU A 229 -26.22 -24.55 10.67
N ALA A 230 -26.28 -25.78 11.19
CA ALA A 230 -26.83 -26.05 12.52
C ALA A 230 -25.94 -25.41 13.61
N ALA A 231 -24.62 -25.56 13.51
CA ALA A 231 -23.68 -24.96 14.45
C ALA A 231 -23.67 -23.40 14.34
N GLU A 232 -23.72 -22.83 13.13
CA GLU A 232 -23.84 -21.39 12.92
C GLU A 232 -25.12 -20.81 13.54
N ASN A 233 -26.25 -21.52 13.39
CA ASN A 233 -27.53 -21.10 13.98
C ASN A 233 -27.52 -21.19 15.51
N GLU A 234 -26.86 -22.22 16.09
CA GLU A 234 -26.75 -22.40 17.54
C GLU A 234 -25.84 -21.32 18.17
N MET A 235 -24.73 -20.97 17.49
CA MET A 235 -23.73 -20.05 17.99
C MET A 235 -23.99 -18.59 17.58
N ASP A 236 -24.98 -18.33 16.70
CA ASP A 236 -25.35 -17.00 16.17
C ASP A 236 -24.18 -16.24 15.52
N ASP A 237 -23.28 -17.00 14.83
CA ASP A 237 -22.08 -16.45 14.16
C ASP A 237 -21.71 -17.31 12.94
N ASP A 238 -20.83 -16.80 12.06
CA ASP A 238 -20.32 -17.57 10.91
C ASP A 238 -19.26 -18.60 11.34
N ALA A 239 -19.10 -19.67 10.57
CA ALA A 239 -18.23 -20.80 10.89
C ALA A 239 -16.76 -20.40 11.15
N GLU A 240 -16.23 -19.43 10.42
CA GLU A 240 -14.86 -18.92 10.61
C GLU A 240 -14.71 -18.15 11.91
N SER A 241 -15.66 -17.27 12.21
CA SER A 241 -15.73 -16.51 13.47
C SER A 241 -15.89 -17.45 14.68
N ILE A 242 -16.71 -18.49 14.57
CA ILE A 242 -16.89 -19.50 15.60
C ILE A 242 -15.57 -20.19 15.94
N ILE A 243 -14.86 -20.75 14.96
CA ILE A 243 -13.57 -21.42 15.18
C ILE A 243 -12.54 -20.45 15.76
N THR A 244 -12.52 -19.21 15.27
CA THR A 244 -11.62 -18.18 15.78
C THR A 244 -11.88 -17.88 17.26
N ASN A 245 -13.14 -17.71 17.63
CA ASN A 245 -13.55 -17.44 19.01
C ASN A 245 -13.22 -18.61 19.93
N GLU A 246 -13.52 -19.82 19.54
CA GLU A 246 -13.21 -21.05 20.27
C GLU A 246 -11.70 -21.20 20.55
N ARG A 247 -10.85 -20.95 19.54
CA ARG A 247 -9.39 -20.92 19.73
C ARG A 247 -8.95 -19.85 20.74
N TYR A 248 -9.55 -18.66 20.72
CA TYR A 248 -9.22 -17.62 21.69
C TYR A 248 -9.69 -17.97 23.11
N LEU A 249 -10.81 -18.66 23.27
CA LEU A 249 -11.26 -19.15 24.57
C LEU A 249 -10.26 -20.16 25.15
N TYR A 250 -9.80 -21.12 24.33
CA TYR A 250 -8.77 -22.07 24.72
C TYR A 250 -7.45 -21.36 25.08
N ILE A 251 -6.95 -20.46 24.24
CA ILE A 251 -5.73 -19.69 24.49
C ILE A 251 -5.85 -18.89 25.79
N SER A 252 -7.00 -18.26 26.02
CA SER A 252 -7.24 -17.51 27.26
C SER A 252 -7.16 -18.41 28.51
N SER A 253 -7.59 -19.66 28.41
CA SER A 253 -7.46 -20.65 29.48
C SER A 253 -5.98 -20.98 29.77
N ILE A 254 -5.19 -21.20 28.70
CA ILE A 254 -3.73 -21.43 28.81
C ILE A 254 -3.06 -20.26 29.48
N ILE A 255 -3.32 -19.02 29.02
CA ILE A 255 -2.71 -17.80 29.55
C ILE A 255 -2.99 -17.64 31.03
N LYS A 256 -4.20 -17.90 31.49
CA LYS A 256 -4.57 -17.87 32.92
C LYS A 256 -3.76 -18.84 33.75
N ALA A 257 -3.46 -20.03 33.23
CA ALA A 257 -2.71 -21.06 33.90
C ALA A 257 -1.19 -20.82 33.91
N VAL A 258 -0.67 -20.28 32.80
CA VAL A 258 0.76 -20.23 32.48
C VAL A 258 1.40 -18.88 32.83
N TYR A 259 0.69 -17.76 32.60
CA TYR A 259 1.26 -16.43 32.63
C TYR A 259 0.89 -15.65 33.88
N LYS A 260 1.90 -15.21 34.65
CA LYS A 260 1.73 -14.37 35.84
C LYS A 260 2.39 -13.01 35.62
N LYS A 261 1.55 -11.97 35.40
CA LYS A 261 2.02 -10.58 35.35
C LYS A 261 2.42 -10.09 36.73
N ALA A 262 3.64 -9.51 36.84
CA ALA A 262 4.13 -8.93 38.11
C ALA A 262 3.30 -7.72 38.54
N HIS A 263 2.79 -6.95 37.60
CA HIS A 263 2.04 -5.73 37.83
C HIS A 263 0.58 -5.88 37.35
N LYS A 264 -0.23 -6.62 38.09
CA LYS A 264 -1.69 -6.68 37.85
C LYS A 264 -2.31 -5.29 38.10
N GLY A 265 -2.84 -4.65 37.05
CA GLY A 265 -3.62 -3.41 37.16
C GLY A 265 -2.90 -2.10 36.89
N LYS A 266 -1.60 -2.05 36.63
CA LYS A 266 -0.93 -0.85 36.14
C LYS A 266 -0.85 -0.88 34.60
N LEU A 267 -1.59 0.04 33.97
CA LEU A 267 -1.46 0.30 32.54
C LEU A 267 0.00 0.64 32.20
N SER A 268 0.56 0.01 31.17
CA SER A 268 1.87 0.39 30.65
C SER A 268 1.86 1.85 30.18
N THR A 269 3.01 2.46 30.04
CA THR A 269 3.10 3.82 29.45
C THR A 269 2.51 3.84 28.06
N SER A 270 2.72 2.78 27.26
CA SER A 270 2.10 2.60 25.94
C SER A 270 0.58 2.57 26.03
N ASP A 271 -0.01 1.80 26.94
CA ASP A 271 -1.47 1.72 27.11
C ASP A 271 -2.10 3.07 27.50
N LYS A 272 -1.39 3.86 28.32
CA LYS A 272 -1.85 5.21 28.70
C LYS A 272 -1.85 6.17 27.51
N ILE A 273 -0.81 6.12 26.69
CA ILE A 273 -0.69 6.92 25.48
C ILE A 273 -1.77 6.46 24.47
N ASP A 274 -1.94 5.15 24.31
CA ASP A 274 -2.92 4.57 23.39
C ASP A 274 -4.34 4.94 23.75
N LYS A 275 -4.68 5.01 25.04
CA LYS A 275 -6.01 5.48 25.49
C LYS A 275 -6.37 6.87 24.98
N ILE A 276 -5.37 7.72 24.71
CA ILE A 276 -5.57 9.09 24.17
C ILE A 276 -5.50 9.05 22.64
N ILE A 277 -4.45 8.43 22.08
CA ILE A 277 -4.17 8.45 20.63
C ILE A 277 -5.16 7.60 19.83
N THR A 278 -5.59 6.46 20.38
CA THR A 278 -6.58 5.58 19.72
C THR A 278 -8.02 5.95 20.08
N ASN A 279 -8.22 7.05 20.81
CA ASN A 279 -9.57 7.53 21.12
C ASN A 279 -10.29 7.93 19.85
N ARG A 280 -11.55 7.51 19.71
CA ARG A 280 -12.38 7.69 18.52
C ARG A 280 -12.56 9.16 18.09
N ILE A 281 -12.58 10.08 19.05
CA ILE A 281 -12.80 11.52 18.80
C ILE A 281 -11.48 12.27 18.76
N LEU A 282 -10.58 12.01 19.73
CA LEU A 282 -9.29 12.72 19.85
C LEU A 282 -8.23 12.21 18.88
N GLY A 283 -8.30 10.97 18.45
CA GLY A 283 -7.28 10.38 17.57
C GLY A 283 -7.12 11.11 16.25
N LEU A 284 -8.22 11.52 15.59
CA LEU A 284 -8.19 12.27 14.33
C LEU A 284 -7.60 13.69 14.46
N PRO A 285 -8.01 14.54 15.41
CA PRO A 285 -7.39 15.85 15.64
C PRO A 285 -5.89 15.76 15.99
N ILE A 286 -5.51 14.83 16.89
CA ILE A 286 -4.10 14.64 17.26
C ILE A 286 -3.28 14.25 16.04
N PHE A 287 -3.82 13.34 15.24
CA PHE A 287 -3.19 12.91 14.01
C PHE A 287 -3.02 14.08 13.02
N ALA A 288 -4.08 14.88 12.78
CA ALA A 288 -4.01 16.07 11.94
C ALA A 288 -2.94 17.06 12.41
N LEU A 289 -2.82 17.27 13.73
CA LEU A 289 -1.82 18.15 14.31
C LEU A 289 -0.39 17.63 14.10
N ILE A 290 -0.14 16.34 14.32
CA ILE A 290 1.18 15.73 14.11
C ILE A 290 1.58 15.81 12.63
N MET A 291 0.66 15.49 11.72
CA MET A 291 0.96 15.56 10.28
C MET A 291 1.14 16.99 9.80
N TRP A 292 0.34 17.93 10.31
CA TRP A 292 0.58 19.35 10.05
C TRP A 292 1.99 19.78 10.48
N GLY A 293 2.45 19.37 11.67
CA GLY A 293 3.80 19.64 12.13
C GLY A 293 4.87 19.03 11.21
N VAL A 294 4.69 17.78 10.77
CA VAL A 294 5.60 17.11 9.83
C VAL A 294 5.69 17.88 8.51
N TYR A 295 4.56 18.28 7.94
CA TYR A 295 4.52 19.02 6.67
C TYR A 295 5.05 20.44 6.82
N TYR A 296 4.75 21.13 7.91
CA TYR A 296 5.28 22.46 8.19
C TYR A 296 6.81 22.44 8.25
N ILE A 297 7.40 21.49 8.99
CA ILE A 297 8.85 21.37 9.11
C ILE A 297 9.49 21.00 7.77
N SER A 298 8.89 20.07 7.02
CA SER A 298 9.49 19.56 5.78
C SER A 298 9.26 20.49 4.58
N MET A 299 8.14 21.20 4.49
CA MET A 299 7.75 21.95 3.30
C MET A 299 7.85 23.47 3.46
N GLN A 300 7.76 24.00 4.69
CA GLN A 300 7.76 25.45 4.92
C GLN A 300 8.89 25.95 5.83
N TRP A 301 9.67 25.07 6.42
CA TRP A 301 10.76 25.49 7.29
C TRP A 301 12.09 24.88 6.87
N ILE A 302 12.54 23.79 7.50
CA ILE A 302 13.87 23.20 7.28
C ILE A 302 14.03 22.71 5.84
N GLY A 303 13.01 22.05 5.29
CA GLY A 303 13.08 21.52 3.93
C GLY A 303 13.08 22.63 2.89
N ASP A 304 12.27 23.67 3.09
CA ASP A 304 12.21 24.82 2.19
C ASP A 304 13.53 25.61 2.15
N MET A 305 14.12 25.88 3.31
CA MET A 305 15.42 26.54 3.41
C MET A 305 16.52 25.77 2.61
N GLY A 306 16.49 24.42 2.69
CA GLY A 306 17.42 23.59 1.91
C GLY A 306 17.10 23.60 0.42
N THR A 307 15.84 23.59 0.05
CA THR A 307 15.37 23.64 -1.34
C THR A 307 15.69 24.97 -2.00
N SER A 308 15.41 26.10 -1.33
CA SER A 308 15.74 27.44 -1.81
C SER A 308 17.25 27.59 -2.00
N TRP A 309 18.07 27.12 -1.05
CA TRP A 309 19.52 27.14 -1.22
C TRP A 309 19.99 26.36 -2.46
N VAL A 310 19.43 25.18 -2.70
CA VAL A 310 19.80 24.37 -3.87
C VAL A 310 19.31 25.03 -5.16
N ASN A 311 18.08 25.52 -5.21
CA ASN A 311 17.51 26.10 -6.42
C ASN A 311 18.12 27.48 -6.75
N ASP A 312 18.18 28.38 -5.79
CA ASP A 312 18.54 29.76 -6.03
C ASP A 312 20.07 29.94 -6.09
N VAL A 313 20.78 29.34 -5.11
CA VAL A 313 22.22 29.52 -5.00
C VAL A 313 22.99 28.53 -5.88
N LEU A 314 22.72 27.24 -5.75
CA LEU A 314 23.50 26.19 -6.44
C LEU A 314 23.18 26.16 -7.95
N PHE A 315 21.89 26.00 -8.29
CA PHE A 315 21.43 25.85 -9.66
C PHE A 315 20.93 27.15 -10.29
N GLY A 316 20.64 28.21 -9.53
CA GLY A 316 20.30 29.53 -10.03
C GLY A 316 21.53 30.41 -10.32
N GLU A 317 22.53 30.37 -9.44
CA GLU A 317 23.70 31.27 -9.57
C GLU A 317 25.00 30.51 -9.88
N TRP A 318 25.41 29.54 -9.06
CA TRP A 318 26.75 28.97 -9.15
C TRP A 318 26.98 28.11 -10.39
N VAL A 319 26.10 27.17 -10.67
CA VAL A 319 26.29 26.26 -11.80
C VAL A 319 26.10 26.99 -13.13
N PRO A 320 25.03 27.77 -13.37
CA PRO A 320 24.91 28.58 -14.60
C PRO A 320 26.04 29.56 -14.78
N GLY A 321 26.43 30.33 -13.75
CA GLY A 321 27.52 31.29 -13.83
C GLY A 321 28.91 30.68 -14.14
N LEU A 322 29.14 29.43 -13.67
CA LEU A 322 30.33 28.65 -14.08
C LEU A 322 30.23 28.22 -15.54
N LEU A 323 29.08 27.77 -16.01
CA LEU A 323 28.87 27.36 -17.39
C LEU A 323 28.98 28.56 -18.37
N GLU A 324 28.37 29.67 -18.06
CA GLU A 324 28.49 30.91 -18.83
C GLU A 324 29.97 31.34 -18.98
N LYS A 325 30.71 31.33 -17.87
CA LYS A 325 32.12 31.77 -17.89
C LYS A 325 33.03 30.81 -18.67
N PHE A 326 32.80 29.49 -18.59
CA PHE A 326 33.73 28.51 -19.14
C PHE A 326 33.28 27.87 -20.45
N LEU A 327 31.97 27.72 -20.69
CA LEU A 327 31.43 27.01 -21.86
C LEU A 327 30.83 27.92 -22.92
N GLU A 328 30.13 28.98 -22.54
CA GLU A 328 29.48 29.90 -23.49
C GLU A 328 30.44 30.44 -24.57
N PRO A 329 31.68 30.93 -24.24
CA PRO A 329 32.59 31.42 -25.24
C PRO A 329 33.09 30.39 -26.25
N HIS A 330 32.92 29.08 -25.97
CA HIS A 330 33.51 27.99 -26.74
C HIS A 330 32.48 27.12 -27.45
N LEU A 331 31.17 27.29 -27.15
CA LEU A 331 30.09 26.46 -27.67
C LEU A 331 29.14 27.24 -28.58
N ALA A 332 28.53 26.53 -29.51
CA ALA A 332 27.44 27.12 -30.31
C ALA A 332 26.24 27.43 -29.39
N PRO A 333 25.46 28.51 -29.61
CA PRO A 333 24.36 28.92 -28.73
C PRO A 333 23.34 27.84 -28.44
N TRP A 334 23.00 27.05 -29.43
CA TRP A 334 22.05 25.94 -29.26
C TRP A 334 22.58 24.82 -28.33
N LEU A 335 23.88 24.56 -28.37
CA LEU A 335 24.52 23.54 -27.55
C LEU A 335 24.68 24.03 -26.11
N PHE A 336 24.97 25.32 -25.93
CA PHE A 336 24.97 25.95 -24.60
C PHE A 336 23.57 25.89 -23.98
N GLY A 337 22.52 26.27 -24.73
CA GLY A 337 21.13 26.16 -24.25
C GLY A 337 20.73 24.72 -23.91
N LEU A 338 21.14 23.71 -24.68
CA LEU A 338 20.91 22.30 -24.35
C LEU A 338 21.53 21.92 -23.00
N ILE A 339 22.75 22.37 -22.74
CA ILE A 339 23.45 22.07 -21.49
C ILE A 339 22.83 22.83 -20.32
N ASN A 340 22.64 24.14 -20.45
CA ASN A 340 22.14 24.98 -19.37
C ASN A 340 20.64 24.76 -19.10
N ASP A 341 19.80 24.93 -20.12
CA ASP A 341 18.35 24.93 -19.95
C ASP A 341 17.74 23.53 -20.07
N GLY A 342 18.41 22.61 -20.76
CA GLY A 342 17.96 21.21 -20.86
C GLY A 342 18.50 20.33 -19.73
N ILE A 343 19.83 20.22 -19.59
CA ILE A 343 20.45 19.27 -18.66
C ILE A 343 20.51 19.84 -17.25
N VAL A 344 21.09 21.02 -17.08
CA VAL A 344 21.35 21.61 -15.76
C VAL A 344 20.03 22.01 -15.09
N ALA A 345 19.11 22.63 -15.82
CA ALA A 345 17.79 22.93 -15.31
C ALA A 345 17.01 21.63 -14.94
N GLY A 346 17.11 20.56 -15.76
CA GLY A 346 16.51 19.27 -15.47
C GLY A 346 17.09 18.58 -14.22
N VAL A 347 18.40 18.62 -14.04
CA VAL A 347 19.08 18.10 -12.85
C VAL A 347 18.74 18.96 -11.63
N GLY A 348 18.73 20.27 -11.79
CA GLY A 348 18.36 21.24 -10.75
C GLY A 348 16.94 21.03 -10.24
N ALA A 349 15.98 20.85 -11.15
CA ALA A 349 14.59 20.54 -10.80
C ALA A 349 14.46 19.27 -9.94
N VAL A 350 15.31 18.27 -10.15
CA VAL A 350 15.31 17.04 -9.32
C VAL A 350 15.99 17.28 -7.97
N LEU A 351 17.21 17.84 -8.00
CA LEU A 351 18.01 18.03 -6.79
C LEU A 351 17.43 19.12 -5.87
N GLY A 352 16.72 20.09 -6.44
CA GLY A 352 15.99 21.11 -5.69
C GLY A 352 14.98 20.52 -4.70
N PHE A 353 14.28 19.46 -5.07
CA PHE A 353 13.32 18.79 -4.17
C PHE A 353 13.93 17.84 -3.14
N VAL A 354 15.19 17.44 -3.32
CA VAL A 354 15.82 16.45 -2.45
C VAL A 354 15.85 16.89 -0.98
N PRO A 355 16.19 18.12 -0.60
CA PRO A 355 16.20 18.54 0.80
C PRO A 355 14.84 18.37 1.49
N GLN A 356 13.77 18.85 0.87
CA GLN A 356 12.39 18.70 1.41
C GLN A 356 12.02 17.22 1.58
N MET A 357 12.35 16.40 0.58
CA MET A 357 12.06 14.96 0.60
C MET A 357 12.86 14.23 1.67
N LEU A 358 14.12 14.57 1.89
CA LEU A 358 14.94 13.97 2.95
C LEU A 358 14.40 14.30 4.34
N VAL A 359 14.02 15.56 4.59
CA VAL A 359 13.39 15.97 5.86
C VAL A 359 12.07 15.22 6.07
N LEU A 360 11.24 15.13 5.03
CA LEU A 360 9.98 14.38 5.09
C LEU A 360 10.22 12.89 5.41
N PHE A 361 11.13 12.24 4.70
CA PHE A 361 11.45 10.82 4.94
C PHE A 361 12.02 10.59 6.35
N PHE A 362 12.82 11.53 6.85
CA PHE A 362 13.37 11.46 8.19
C PHE A 362 12.28 11.50 9.26
N LEU A 363 11.35 12.45 9.17
CA LEU A 363 10.24 12.59 10.11
C LEU A 363 9.27 11.40 10.02
N LEU A 364 8.95 10.95 8.81
CA LEU A 364 8.12 9.75 8.61
C LEU A 364 8.78 8.48 9.13
N ALA A 365 10.10 8.32 8.97
CA ALA A 365 10.83 7.18 9.52
C ALA A 365 10.81 7.16 11.06
N ILE A 366 10.80 8.32 11.72
CA ILE A 366 10.61 8.42 13.17
C ILE A 366 9.20 7.97 13.56
N LEU A 367 8.16 8.48 12.89
CA LEU A 367 6.76 8.13 13.19
C LEU A 367 6.46 6.65 12.93
N GLU A 368 7.04 6.08 11.88
CA GLU A 368 6.95 4.66 11.56
C GLU A 368 7.70 3.83 12.62
N GLY A 369 8.94 4.21 12.90
CA GLY A 369 9.80 3.50 13.85
C GLY A 369 9.31 3.54 15.29
N CYS A 370 8.64 4.60 15.74
CA CYS A 370 8.07 4.64 17.09
C CYS A 370 6.74 3.88 17.22
N GLY A 371 6.16 3.37 16.12
CA GLY A 371 4.91 2.63 16.10
C GLY A 371 3.64 3.51 16.08
N TYR A 372 3.76 4.83 15.86
CA TYR A 372 2.62 5.74 15.79
C TYR A 372 1.72 5.46 14.58
N MET A 373 2.29 5.16 13.41
CA MET A 373 1.54 4.91 12.18
C MET A 373 0.58 3.72 12.30
N SER A 374 0.93 2.71 13.08
CA SER A 374 0.07 1.56 13.36
C SER A 374 -1.22 1.96 14.09
N ARG A 375 -1.14 2.92 15.03
CA ARG A 375 -2.31 3.43 15.77
C ARG A 375 -3.24 4.23 14.89
N VAL A 376 -2.67 5.04 14.02
CA VAL A 376 -3.45 5.79 13.02
C VAL A 376 -4.22 4.86 12.12
N ALA A 377 -3.56 3.82 11.59
CA ALA A 377 -4.22 2.80 10.77
C ALA A 377 -5.36 2.11 11.53
N PHE A 378 -5.17 1.80 12.81
CA PHE A 378 -6.21 1.20 13.66
C PHE A 378 -7.44 2.10 13.81
N VAL A 379 -7.25 3.39 14.09
CA VAL A 379 -8.37 4.35 14.22
C VAL A 379 -9.14 4.50 12.90
N MET A 380 -8.42 4.51 11.78
CA MET A 380 -8.99 4.73 10.46
C MET A 380 -9.61 3.48 9.84
N ASP A 381 -9.26 2.28 10.31
CA ASP A 381 -9.73 1.02 9.73
C ASP A 381 -11.26 0.93 9.66
N ARG A 382 -11.95 1.30 10.72
CA ARG A 382 -13.41 1.27 10.77
C ARG A 382 -14.07 2.18 9.72
N ILE A 383 -13.46 3.34 9.44
CA ILE A 383 -13.98 4.31 8.46
C ILE A 383 -13.74 3.77 7.05
N PHE A 384 -12.53 3.30 6.77
CA PHE A 384 -12.14 2.83 5.44
C PHE A 384 -12.82 1.52 5.04
N ARG A 385 -13.03 0.60 5.97
CA ARG A 385 -13.81 -0.63 5.73
C ARG A 385 -15.23 -0.35 5.24
N HIS A 386 -15.88 0.68 5.76
CA HIS A 386 -17.20 1.06 5.29
C HIS A 386 -17.22 1.39 3.79
N PHE A 387 -16.12 1.89 3.26
CA PHE A 387 -15.94 2.20 1.84
C PHE A 387 -15.26 1.06 1.05
N GLY A 388 -15.04 -0.10 1.68
CA GLY A 388 -14.43 -1.27 1.04
C GLY A 388 -12.92 -1.19 0.87
N LEU A 389 -12.25 -0.29 1.58
CA LEU A 389 -10.80 -0.15 1.64
C LEU A 389 -10.28 -0.66 2.98
N SER A 390 -9.09 -1.24 3.01
CA SER A 390 -8.39 -1.58 4.26
C SER A 390 -8.00 -0.31 5.02
N GLY A 391 -8.05 -0.34 6.35
CA GLY A 391 -7.57 0.78 7.17
C GLY A 391 -6.10 1.11 6.96
N LYS A 392 -5.30 0.12 6.55
CA LYS A 392 -3.90 0.33 6.14
C LYS A 392 -3.78 1.22 4.90
N SER A 393 -4.82 1.31 4.05
CA SER A 393 -4.85 2.18 2.86
C SER A 393 -4.82 3.66 3.18
N PHE A 394 -5.25 4.04 4.39
CA PHE A 394 -5.23 5.44 4.81
C PHE A 394 -3.82 6.02 4.92
N ILE A 395 -2.85 5.23 5.39
CA ILE A 395 -1.46 5.68 5.56
C ILE A 395 -0.85 6.14 4.23
N PRO A 396 -0.87 5.33 3.15
CA PRO A 396 -0.45 5.76 1.82
C PRO A 396 -1.14 7.03 1.32
N MET A 397 -2.45 7.11 1.47
CA MET A 397 -3.24 8.26 1.00
C MET A 397 -2.86 9.55 1.73
N LEU A 398 -2.65 9.44 3.03
CA LEU A 398 -2.26 10.58 3.83
C LEU A 398 -0.84 11.07 3.50
N ILE A 399 0.13 10.15 3.46
CA ILE A 399 1.49 10.50 3.03
C ILE A 399 1.47 11.12 1.63
N GLY A 400 0.53 10.67 0.79
CA GLY A 400 0.26 11.20 -0.54
C GLY A 400 -0.13 12.67 -0.57
N THR A 401 -0.69 13.24 0.53
CA THR A 401 -0.99 14.69 0.60
C THR A 401 0.27 15.54 0.57
N GLY A 402 1.38 15.06 1.10
CA GLY A 402 2.68 15.73 0.96
C GLY A 402 3.33 15.42 -0.38
N CYS A 403 3.52 14.15 -0.68
CA CYS A 403 4.10 13.70 -1.94
C CYS A 403 3.56 12.31 -2.34
N GLY A 404 3.17 12.17 -3.63
CA GLY A 404 2.65 10.92 -4.17
C GLY A 404 3.66 9.77 -4.18
N VAL A 405 4.97 10.06 -4.29
CA VAL A 405 6.03 9.02 -4.32
C VAL A 405 6.09 8.22 -3.02
N PRO A 406 6.34 8.84 -1.85
CA PRO A 406 6.33 8.10 -0.58
C PRO A 406 4.95 7.56 -0.24
N GLY A 407 3.87 8.23 -0.66
CA GLY A 407 2.51 7.74 -0.51
C GLY A 407 2.32 6.38 -1.17
N VAL A 408 2.68 6.25 -2.45
CA VAL A 408 2.61 4.97 -3.17
C VAL A 408 3.55 3.93 -2.55
N MET A 409 4.77 4.31 -2.16
CA MET A 409 5.73 3.40 -1.54
C MET A 409 5.24 2.85 -0.19
N ALA A 410 4.49 3.62 0.57
CA ALA A 410 3.90 3.18 1.84
C ALA A 410 2.86 2.07 1.68
N SER A 411 2.33 1.85 0.47
CA SER A 411 1.40 0.75 0.18
C SER A 411 1.99 -0.65 0.41
N ARG A 412 3.32 -0.77 0.56
CA ARG A 412 4.00 -2.03 0.93
C ARG A 412 3.55 -2.60 2.25
N THR A 413 3.04 -1.76 3.15
CA THR A 413 2.51 -2.20 4.45
C THR A 413 1.16 -2.92 4.33
N ILE A 414 0.56 -2.93 3.14
CA ILE A 414 -0.70 -3.61 2.85
C ILE A 414 -0.38 -5.00 2.33
N GLU A 415 -0.74 -6.01 3.09
CA GLU A 415 -0.45 -7.42 2.81
C GLU A 415 -1.32 -7.96 1.66
N ASN A 416 -2.62 -7.64 1.68
CA ASN A 416 -3.52 -8.07 0.63
C ASN A 416 -3.21 -7.37 -0.71
N GLU A 417 -2.87 -8.16 -1.73
CA GLU A 417 -2.44 -7.65 -3.03
C GLU A 417 -3.53 -6.84 -3.75
N ARG A 418 -4.81 -7.20 -3.59
CA ARG A 418 -5.95 -6.49 -4.17
C ARG A 418 -6.11 -5.11 -3.55
N ASP A 419 -6.12 -5.04 -2.22
CA ASP A 419 -6.21 -3.79 -1.48
C ASP A 419 -5.01 -2.89 -1.74
N ARG A 420 -3.80 -3.48 -1.82
CA ARG A 420 -2.57 -2.78 -2.18
C ARG A 420 -2.67 -2.15 -3.55
N ARG A 421 -3.11 -2.90 -4.57
CA ARG A 421 -3.31 -2.39 -5.93
C ARG A 421 -4.34 -1.28 -6.00
N MET A 422 -5.49 -1.44 -5.33
CA MET A 422 -6.50 -0.38 -5.23
C MET A 422 -5.93 0.88 -4.60
N THR A 423 -5.21 0.74 -3.50
CA THR A 423 -4.58 1.86 -2.80
C THR A 423 -3.56 2.57 -3.68
N ILE A 424 -2.68 1.84 -4.38
CA ILE A 424 -1.72 2.43 -5.32
C ILE A 424 -2.43 3.25 -6.40
N MET A 425 -3.55 2.75 -6.95
CA MET A 425 -4.31 3.44 -8.01
C MET A 425 -4.99 4.71 -7.53
N THR A 426 -5.37 4.80 -6.27
CA THR A 426 -6.19 5.89 -5.73
C THR A 426 -5.42 6.89 -4.87
N THR A 427 -4.26 6.51 -4.33
CA THR A 427 -3.44 7.36 -3.43
C THR A 427 -3.10 8.72 -4.04
N THR A 428 -2.85 8.80 -5.34
CA THR A 428 -2.45 10.03 -6.01
C THR A 428 -3.60 10.97 -6.40
N PHE A 429 -4.84 10.62 -6.09
CA PHE A 429 -5.99 11.51 -6.28
C PHE A 429 -6.00 12.67 -5.27
N ILE A 430 -5.45 12.46 -4.08
CA ILE A 430 -5.28 13.55 -3.12
C ILE A 430 -4.27 14.57 -3.67
N PRO A 431 -4.55 15.89 -3.54
CA PRO A 431 -3.59 16.92 -3.88
C PRO A 431 -2.30 16.78 -3.07
N CYS A 432 -1.16 16.74 -3.73
CA CYS A 432 0.16 16.83 -3.11
C CYS A 432 0.71 18.26 -3.22
N GLY A 433 1.82 18.56 -2.54
CA GLY A 433 2.46 19.87 -2.58
C GLY A 433 2.70 20.39 -3.98
N ALA A 434 3.16 19.55 -4.90
CA ALA A 434 3.39 19.89 -6.31
C ALA A 434 2.13 20.29 -7.11
N LYS A 435 0.93 20.00 -6.60
CA LYS A 435 -0.35 20.41 -7.21
C LYS A 435 -0.84 21.77 -6.68
N LEU A 436 -0.29 22.28 -5.59
CA LEU A 436 -0.70 23.55 -5.00
C LEU A 436 -0.52 24.75 -5.97
N PRO A 437 0.57 24.88 -6.72
CA PRO A 437 0.70 25.95 -7.70
C PRO A 437 -0.40 25.95 -8.76
N ILE A 438 -0.85 24.75 -9.21
CA ILE A 438 -1.98 24.64 -10.16
C ILE A 438 -3.27 25.15 -9.53
N ILE A 439 -3.51 24.80 -8.27
CA ILE A 439 -4.68 25.27 -7.51
C ILE A 439 -4.62 26.78 -7.36
N GLY A 440 -3.44 27.34 -7.04
CA GLY A 440 -3.21 28.79 -6.93
C GLY A 440 -3.45 29.52 -8.26
N LEU A 441 -2.91 28.99 -9.37
CA LEU A 441 -3.12 29.56 -10.71
C LEU A 441 -4.61 29.63 -11.07
N ILE A 442 -5.36 28.53 -10.87
CA ILE A 442 -6.79 28.48 -11.19
C ILE A 442 -7.61 29.39 -10.26
N ALA A 443 -7.29 29.37 -8.96
CA ALA A 443 -7.96 30.23 -7.98
C ALA A 443 -7.73 31.71 -8.32
N GLY A 444 -6.52 32.12 -8.67
CA GLY A 444 -6.19 33.49 -9.07
C GLY A 444 -6.82 33.89 -10.39
N ALA A 445 -6.54 33.13 -11.46
CA ALA A 445 -6.95 33.48 -12.82
C ALA A 445 -8.47 33.41 -13.06
N CYS A 446 -9.17 32.48 -12.42
CA CYS A 446 -10.57 32.18 -12.71
C CYS A 446 -11.54 32.56 -11.57
N PHE A 447 -11.06 32.69 -10.33
CA PHE A 447 -11.91 32.88 -9.14
C PHE A 447 -11.45 34.03 -8.23
N GLY A 448 -10.58 34.92 -8.72
CA GLY A 448 -10.13 36.11 -7.98
C GLY A 448 -9.42 35.79 -6.65
N GLY A 449 -8.69 34.70 -6.57
CA GLY A 449 -7.95 34.28 -5.37
C GLY A 449 -8.80 33.61 -4.29
N ALA A 450 -10.00 33.12 -4.63
CA ALA A 450 -10.94 32.55 -3.66
C ALA A 450 -10.42 31.26 -3.00
N GLY A 451 -10.19 31.25 -1.69
CA GLY A 451 -9.65 30.13 -0.93
C GLY A 451 -10.50 28.85 -0.94
N TRP A 452 -11.80 28.95 -1.25
CA TRP A 452 -12.66 27.77 -1.34
C TRP A 452 -12.24 26.81 -2.47
N VAL A 453 -11.54 27.31 -3.52
CA VAL A 453 -11.05 26.48 -4.63
C VAL A 453 -10.07 25.45 -4.11
N ALA A 454 -9.11 25.86 -3.26
CA ALA A 454 -8.15 24.94 -2.65
C ALA A 454 -8.86 23.89 -1.78
N THR A 455 -9.79 24.33 -0.92
CA THR A 455 -10.55 23.43 -0.07
C THR A 455 -11.35 22.43 -0.91
N SER A 456 -12.03 22.87 -1.97
CA SER A 456 -12.81 22.01 -2.87
C SER A 456 -11.93 20.97 -3.57
N ALA A 457 -10.69 21.31 -3.95
CA ALA A 457 -9.75 20.38 -4.58
C ALA A 457 -9.43 19.18 -3.67
N TYR A 458 -9.24 19.41 -2.36
CA TYR A 458 -9.05 18.31 -1.41
C TYR A 458 -10.29 17.44 -1.26
N PHE A 459 -11.48 18.05 -1.18
CA PHE A 459 -12.75 17.29 -1.11
C PHE A 459 -13.00 16.47 -2.39
N VAL A 460 -12.68 17.01 -3.56
CA VAL A 460 -12.75 16.28 -4.84
C VAL A 460 -11.81 15.08 -4.82
N GLY A 461 -10.57 15.24 -4.33
CA GLY A 461 -9.61 14.15 -4.20
C GLY A 461 -10.12 13.03 -3.28
N VAL A 462 -10.64 13.38 -2.11
CA VAL A 462 -11.22 12.41 -1.16
C VAL A 462 -12.45 11.71 -1.76
N ALA A 463 -13.36 12.46 -2.37
CA ALA A 463 -14.52 11.89 -3.05
C ALA A 463 -14.13 10.93 -4.18
N ALA A 464 -13.11 11.29 -4.97
CA ALA A 464 -12.57 10.44 -6.02
C ALA A 464 -12.03 9.11 -5.48
N ILE A 465 -11.35 9.12 -4.34
CA ILE A 465 -10.87 7.90 -3.66
C ILE A 465 -12.03 7.02 -3.24
N ILE A 466 -13.03 7.58 -2.57
CA ILE A 466 -14.20 6.84 -2.08
C ILE A 466 -14.99 6.24 -3.24
N ILE A 467 -15.30 7.03 -4.26
CA ILE A 467 -16.02 6.59 -5.46
C ILE A 467 -15.25 5.47 -6.16
N SER A 468 -13.95 5.66 -6.37
CA SER A 468 -13.09 4.65 -6.99
C SER A 468 -12.99 3.38 -6.17
N GLY A 469 -12.87 3.47 -4.84
CA GLY A 469 -12.85 2.33 -3.94
C GLY A 469 -14.12 1.48 -4.06
N ILE A 470 -15.29 2.12 -3.98
CA ILE A 470 -16.60 1.46 -4.11
C ILE A 470 -16.76 0.84 -5.52
N MET A 471 -16.38 1.56 -6.58
CA MET A 471 -16.50 1.08 -7.97
C MET A 471 -15.58 -0.10 -8.25
N LEU A 472 -14.31 -0.01 -7.87
CA LEU A 472 -13.32 -1.04 -8.11
C LEU A 472 -13.68 -2.32 -7.35
N LYS A 473 -14.10 -2.24 -6.09
CA LYS A 473 -14.55 -3.39 -5.29
C LYS A 473 -15.68 -4.17 -5.94
N LYS A 474 -16.55 -3.52 -6.71
CA LYS A 474 -17.65 -4.17 -7.45
C LYS A 474 -17.22 -4.83 -8.76
N THR A 475 -15.92 -4.90 -9.05
CA THR A 475 -15.38 -5.57 -10.24
C THR A 475 -14.76 -6.91 -9.87
N LYS A 476 -14.85 -7.92 -10.74
CA LYS A 476 -14.30 -9.28 -10.54
C LYS A 476 -12.81 -9.29 -10.09
N ARG A 477 -12.04 -8.28 -10.51
CA ARG A 477 -10.59 -8.21 -10.23
C ARG A 477 -10.25 -7.76 -8.81
N PHE A 478 -11.14 -7.02 -8.16
CA PHE A 478 -10.97 -6.42 -6.84
C PHE A 478 -12.05 -6.86 -5.85
N ALA A 479 -12.92 -7.78 -6.25
CA ALA A 479 -13.96 -8.32 -5.39
C ALA A 479 -13.37 -9.17 -4.25
N GLY A 480 -14.05 -9.18 -3.11
CA GLY A 480 -13.67 -9.91 -1.89
C GLY A 480 -13.67 -8.98 -0.68
N ASP A 481 -13.75 -9.56 0.51
CA ASP A 481 -13.73 -8.79 1.74
C ASP A 481 -12.33 -8.19 1.99
N PRO A 482 -12.25 -6.95 2.52
CA PRO A 482 -10.98 -6.39 2.94
C PRO A 482 -10.39 -7.30 4.03
N ALA A 483 -9.08 -7.57 3.93
CA ALA A 483 -8.39 -8.37 4.93
C ALA A 483 -8.68 -7.84 6.35
N PRO A 484 -9.01 -8.71 7.31
CA PRO A 484 -9.25 -8.27 8.67
C PRO A 484 -8.03 -7.52 9.20
N PHE A 485 -8.28 -6.40 9.85
CA PHE A 485 -7.21 -5.59 10.43
C PHE A 485 -6.70 -6.25 11.71
N VAL A 486 -5.86 -7.28 11.52
CA VAL A 486 -5.16 -7.95 12.61
C VAL A 486 -3.76 -7.34 12.68
N MET A 487 -3.62 -6.20 13.35
CA MET A 487 -2.31 -5.59 13.56
C MET A 487 -2.04 -5.41 15.05
N GLU A 488 -0.92 -5.95 15.51
CA GLU A 488 -0.42 -5.62 16.83
C GLU A 488 -0.08 -4.14 16.89
N LEU A 489 -0.54 -3.48 17.94
CA LEU A 489 -0.01 -2.18 18.30
C LEU A 489 1.33 -2.41 19.01
N PRO A 490 2.48 -2.31 18.33
CA PRO A 490 3.77 -2.56 18.96
C PRO A 490 3.96 -1.58 20.10
N ALA A 491 4.62 -1.97 21.19
CA ALA A 491 4.95 -1.03 22.26
C ALA A 491 5.72 0.17 21.69
N TYR A 492 5.44 1.39 22.19
CA TYR A 492 6.20 2.56 21.78
C TYR A 492 7.66 2.39 22.12
N HIS A 493 8.51 2.64 21.17
CA HIS A 493 9.96 2.68 21.36
C HIS A 493 10.56 3.83 20.54
N ILE A 494 11.62 4.40 21.05
CA ILE A 494 12.35 5.43 20.31
C ILE A 494 13.25 4.70 19.31
N PRO A 495 13.07 4.94 17.99
CA PRO A 495 13.93 4.31 17.00
C PRO A 495 15.38 4.81 17.14
N THR A 496 16.35 3.96 16.86
CA THR A 496 17.75 4.39 16.89
C THR A 496 18.03 5.35 15.74
N LEU A 497 18.78 6.41 16.00
CA LEU A 497 19.12 7.44 15.01
C LEU A 497 19.78 6.82 13.76
N GLY A 498 20.63 5.81 13.94
CA GLY A 498 21.27 5.11 12.83
C GLY A 498 20.27 4.41 11.90
N THR A 499 19.23 3.77 12.44
CA THR A 499 18.18 3.14 11.62
C THR A 499 17.36 4.18 10.85
N VAL A 500 17.01 5.30 11.51
CA VAL A 500 16.27 6.40 10.88
C VAL A 500 17.06 7.01 9.74
N LEU A 501 18.33 7.37 9.98
CA LEU A 501 19.20 7.97 8.95
C LEU A 501 19.44 7.01 7.77
N ARG A 502 19.65 5.73 8.04
CA ARG A 502 19.82 4.73 6.99
C ARG A 502 18.56 4.59 6.13
N SER A 503 17.40 4.48 6.76
CA SER A 503 16.11 4.41 6.05
C SER A 503 15.85 5.68 5.22
N THR A 504 16.16 6.85 5.76
CA THR A 504 16.05 8.14 5.07
C THR A 504 16.94 8.18 3.84
N TRP A 505 18.22 7.80 3.99
CA TRP A 505 19.17 7.79 2.90
C TRP A 505 18.82 6.78 1.80
N GLU A 506 18.43 5.57 2.15
CA GLU A 506 18.02 4.54 1.18
C GLU A 506 16.81 5.00 0.34
N ARG A 507 15.82 5.63 0.99
CA ARG A 507 14.63 6.20 0.31
C ARG A 507 15.04 7.39 -0.58
N GLY A 508 15.83 8.31 -0.06
CA GLY A 508 16.31 9.50 -0.78
C GLY A 508 17.19 9.14 -1.98
N TRP A 509 18.15 8.24 -1.80
CA TRP A 509 19.01 7.78 -2.89
C TRP A 509 18.24 7.05 -3.99
N SER A 510 17.27 6.22 -3.60
CA SER A 510 16.39 5.55 -4.56
C SER A 510 15.56 6.55 -5.37
N PHE A 511 15.14 7.67 -4.76
CA PHE A 511 14.46 8.76 -5.45
C PHE A 511 15.40 9.46 -6.43
N ILE A 512 16.57 9.92 -6.00
CA ILE A 512 17.56 10.63 -6.84
C ILE A 512 17.93 9.77 -8.06
N LYS A 513 18.28 8.50 -7.85
CA LYS A 513 18.72 7.63 -8.95
C LYS A 513 17.64 7.37 -9.99
N LYS A 514 16.38 7.20 -9.58
CA LYS A 514 15.30 6.81 -10.51
C LYS A 514 14.54 7.99 -11.07
N ALA A 515 14.18 8.95 -10.22
CA ALA A 515 13.49 10.15 -10.67
C ALA A 515 14.44 11.06 -11.47
N GLY A 516 15.69 11.21 -11.00
CA GLY A 516 16.69 12.03 -11.66
C GLY A 516 16.91 11.67 -13.12
N THR A 517 17.13 10.40 -13.42
CA THR A 517 17.37 9.97 -14.82
C THR A 517 16.17 10.21 -15.73
N ILE A 518 14.95 9.88 -15.27
CA ILE A 518 13.73 10.02 -16.08
C ILE A 518 13.38 11.50 -16.29
N ILE A 519 13.44 12.29 -15.23
CA ILE A 519 13.09 13.72 -15.29
C ILE A 519 14.09 14.48 -16.17
N THR A 520 15.40 14.28 -15.98
CA THR A 520 16.42 14.92 -16.82
C THR A 520 16.26 14.55 -18.29
N LEU A 521 16.03 13.27 -18.61
CA LEU A 521 15.81 12.88 -20.01
C LEU A 521 14.54 13.53 -20.60
N ALA A 522 13.48 13.62 -19.80
CA ALA A 522 12.23 14.25 -20.23
C ALA A 522 12.39 15.77 -20.41
N THR A 523 13.15 16.45 -19.54
CA THR A 523 13.44 17.90 -19.68
C THR A 523 14.25 18.20 -20.94
N ILE A 524 15.27 17.39 -21.23
CA ILE A 524 16.05 17.48 -22.47
C ILE A 524 15.14 17.32 -23.70
N LEU A 525 14.26 16.32 -23.68
CA LEU A 525 13.32 16.09 -24.77
C LEU A 525 12.36 17.27 -24.96
N ILE A 526 11.82 17.82 -23.88
CA ILE A 526 10.91 18.98 -23.95
C ILE A 526 11.64 20.21 -24.42
N TRP A 527 12.84 20.48 -23.90
CA TRP A 527 13.66 21.59 -24.38
C TRP A 527 13.85 21.49 -25.91
N PHE A 528 14.19 20.33 -26.42
CA PHE A 528 14.32 20.09 -27.87
C PHE A 528 13.00 20.34 -28.62
N LEU A 529 11.90 19.80 -28.14
CA LEU A 529 10.58 19.94 -28.77
C LEU A 529 10.07 21.39 -28.75
N GLN A 530 10.45 22.16 -27.74
CA GLN A 530 10.06 23.56 -27.54
C GLN A 530 10.92 24.51 -28.34
N GLY A 531 12.24 24.26 -28.39
CA GLY A 531 13.21 25.15 -29.06
C GLY A 531 13.32 24.90 -30.56
N PHE A 532 12.88 23.77 -31.10
CA PHE A 532 12.99 23.45 -32.51
C PHE A 532 11.64 23.36 -33.20
N GLY A 533 11.58 23.78 -34.44
CA GLY A 533 10.36 23.76 -35.27
C GLY A 533 10.63 24.02 -36.72
N VAL A 534 9.57 24.33 -37.46
CA VAL A 534 9.64 24.72 -38.86
C VAL A 534 9.09 26.13 -39.00
N GLU A 535 9.98 27.09 -39.24
CA GLU A 535 9.67 28.50 -39.47
C GLU A 535 10.12 28.87 -40.86
N ASN A 536 9.29 29.59 -41.61
CA ASN A 536 9.56 29.97 -43.01
C ASN A 536 9.98 28.86 -43.96
N GLY A 537 9.52 27.60 -43.68
CA GLY A 537 9.85 26.43 -44.48
C GLY A 537 11.22 25.80 -44.21
N ALA A 538 12.01 26.32 -43.25
CA ALA A 538 13.28 25.76 -42.81
C ALA A 538 13.12 25.15 -41.40
N PHE A 539 13.76 24.01 -41.18
CA PHE A 539 13.85 23.41 -39.85
C PHE A 539 15.01 24.02 -39.08
N GLY A 540 14.74 24.58 -37.90
CA GLY A 540 15.73 25.17 -37.06
C GLY A 540 15.21 25.52 -35.68
N MET A 541 15.99 26.30 -34.91
CA MET A 541 15.49 26.94 -33.70
C MET A 541 14.44 27.98 -34.08
N VAL A 542 13.33 27.97 -33.37
CA VAL A 542 12.19 28.85 -33.58
C VAL A 542 12.18 29.97 -32.54
N GLU A 543 11.93 31.18 -32.98
CA GLU A 543 11.76 32.35 -32.10
C GLU A 543 10.32 32.39 -31.56
N ASP A 544 9.33 31.97 -32.38
CA ASP A 544 7.94 31.87 -31.97
C ASP A 544 7.58 30.42 -31.61
N MET A 545 7.19 30.23 -30.34
CA MET A 545 6.78 28.90 -29.82
C MET A 545 5.60 28.29 -30.54
N ASP A 546 4.73 29.06 -31.18
CA ASP A 546 3.61 28.58 -31.97
C ASP A 546 4.06 27.71 -33.15
N ASN A 547 5.29 27.93 -33.64
CA ASN A 547 5.93 27.20 -34.74
C ASN A 547 6.72 25.97 -34.26
N SER A 548 6.85 25.76 -32.95
CA SER A 548 7.62 24.65 -32.36
C SER A 548 7.01 23.29 -32.65
N ILE A 549 7.83 22.24 -32.56
CA ILE A 549 7.35 20.86 -32.64
C ILE A 549 6.37 20.59 -31.50
N LEU A 550 6.62 21.16 -30.33
CA LEU A 550 5.77 21.02 -29.15
C LEU A 550 4.37 21.58 -29.38
N ALA A 551 4.25 22.75 -30.02
CA ALA A 551 2.97 23.34 -30.38
C ALA A 551 2.20 22.50 -31.40
N LYS A 552 2.90 21.97 -32.43
CA LYS A 552 2.28 21.05 -33.39
C LYS A 552 1.79 19.76 -32.74
N PHE A 553 2.58 19.22 -31.82
CA PHE A 553 2.21 18.05 -31.03
C PHE A 553 1.04 18.36 -30.08
N GLY A 554 1.04 19.53 -29.42
CA GLY A 554 -0.06 20.01 -28.59
C GLY A 554 -1.37 20.12 -29.38
N ASN A 555 -1.31 20.69 -30.58
CA ASN A 555 -2.47 20.80 -31.46
C ASN A 555 -3.04 19.43 -31.90
N LEU A 556 -2.19 18.40 -32.03
CA LEU A 556 -2.63 17.05 -32.34
C LEU A 556 -3.53 16.44 -31.26
N PHE A 557 -3.31 16.80 -30.00
CA PHE A 557 -4.10 16.32 -28.86
C PHE A 557 -5.14 17.32 -28.35
N ALA A 558 -5.04 18.60 -28.73
CA ALA A 558 -5.93 19.67 -28.22
C ALA A 558 -7.42 19.36 -28.44
N TRP A 559 -7.75 18.71 -29.57
CA TRP A 559 -9.13 18.33 -29.90
C TRP A 559 -9.76 17.39 -28.82
N LEU A 560 -8.94 16.58 -28.16
CA LEU A 560 -9.41 15.67 -27.11
C LEU A 560 -9.98 16.44 -25.89
N PHE A 561 -9.49 17.65 -25.67
CA PHE A 561 -9.85 18.48 -24.53
C PHE A 561 -10.92 19.54 -24.84
N ILE A 562 -11.36 19.64 -26.08
CA ILE A 562 -12.48 20.53 -26.47
C ILE A 562 -13.75 20.27 -25.64
N PRO A 563 -14.18 19.00 -25.42
CA PRO A 563 -15.36 18.70 -24.59
C PRO A 563 -15.22 19.12 -23.12
N LEU A 564 -13.98 19.34 -22.65
CA LEU A 564 -13.65 19.75 -21.27
C LEU A 564 -13.54 21.26 -21.10
N GLY A 565 -13.67 22.04 -22.21
CA GLY A 565 -13.68 23.51 -22.22
C GLY A 565 -12.32 24.17 -22.36
N TRP A 566 -11.23 23.41 -22.49
CA TRP A 566 -9.86 23.93 -22.61
C TRP A 566 -9.06 23.30 -23.75
N GLY A 567 -9.72 23.04 -24.88
CA GLY A 567 -9.19 22.42 -26.08
C GLY A 567 -8.22 23.27 -26.90
N GLY A 568 -7.33 24.02 -26.24
CA GLY A 568 -6.23 24.74 -26.85
C GLY A 568 -4.91 24.00 -26.73
N TRP A 569 -3.95 24.30 -27.63
CA TRP A 569 -2.66 23.61 -27.57
C TRP A 569 -1.84 24.00 -26.32
N LYS A 570 -1.91 25.24 -25.84
CA LYS A 570 -1.20 25.71 -24.64
C LYS A 570 -1.63 24.94 -23.38
N PRO A 571 -2.94 24.86 -23.01
CA PRO A 571 -3.39 24.04 -21.88
C PRO A 571 -3.09 22.54 -22.07
N ALA A 572 -3.20 22.02 -23.32
CA ALA A 572 -2.90 20.63 -23.59
C ALA A 572 -1.42 20.30 -23.34
N VAL A 573 -0.50 21.14 -23.84
CA VAL A 573 0.93 21.01 -23.59
C VAL A 573 1.25 21.11 -22.11
N ALA A 574 0.71 22.12 -21.41
CA ALA A 574 0.93 22.30 -19.97
C ALA A 574 0.45 21.09 -19.16
N ALA A 575 -0.69 20.47 -19.53
CA ALA A 575 -1.15 19.24 -18.89
C ALA A 575 -0.21 18.05 -19.13
N VAL A 576 0.40 17.93 -20.31
CA VAL A 576 1.38 16.90 -20.67
C VAL A 576 2.71 17.14 -19.92
N THR A 577 3.22 18.37 -19.90
CA THR A 577 4.43 18.70 -19.14
C THR A 577 4.27 18.48 -17.65
N GLY A 578 3.06 18.64 -17.11
CA GLY A 578 2.68 18.26 -15.75
C GLY A 578 2.80 16.76 -15.42
N LEU A 579 3.03 15.88 -16.40
CA LEU A 579 3.42 14.50 -16.13
C LEU A 579 4.88 14.35 -15.71
N ILE A 580 5.74 15.29 -16.07
CA ILE A 580 7.14 15.28 -15.62
C ILE A 580 7.17 15.63 -14.15
N ALA A 581 6.68 16.83 -13.84
CA ALA A 581 6.48 17.32 -12.49
C ALA A 581 5.22 18.23 -12.51
N LYS A 582 4.37 18.15 -11.51
CA LYS A 582 3.07 18.85 -11.53
C LYS A 582 3.21 20.37 -11.47
N GLU A 583 4.23 20.87 -10.81
CA GLU A 583 4.60 22.30 -10.80
C GLU A 583 4.97 22.83 -12.19
N ASN A 584 5.48 21.99 -13.07
CA ASN A 584 5.82 22.41 -14.45
C ASN A 584 4.61 22.88 -15.25
N VAL A 585 3.39 22.57 -14.84
CA VAL A 585 2.19 23.12 -15.47
C VAL A 585 2.22 24.66 -15.44
N VAL A 586 2.51 25.23 -14.26
CA VAL A 586 2.54 26.69 -14.07
C VAL A 586 3.76 27.29 -14.75
N SER A 587 4.93 26.67 -14.61
CA SER A 587 6.15 27.12 -15.29
C SER A 587 6.00 27.09 -16.81
N THR A 588 5.32 26.08 -17.36
CA THR A 588 5.03 26.01 -18.80
C THR A 588 4.16 27.19 -19.24
N PHE A 589 3.13 27.56 -18.48
CA PHE A 589 2.32 28.74 -18.79
C PHE A 589 3.13 30.05 -18.70
N GLY A 590 4.05 30.16 -17.70
CA GLY A 590 4.96 31.28 -17.61
C GLY A 590 5.77 31.45 -18.89
N VAL A 591 6.36 30.40 -19.38
CA VAL A 591 7.13 30.42 -20.65
C VAL A 591 6.21 30.70 -21.85
N LEU A 592 5.05 30.03 -21.95
CA LEU A 592 4.11 30.20 -23.08
C LEU A 592 3.46 31.57 -23.16
N TYR A 593 3.47 32.36 -22.08
CA TYR A 593 2.99 33.73 -22.04
C TYR A 593 4.13 34.76 -22.00
N HIS A 594 5.39 34.35 -22.28
CA HIS A 594 6.58 35.20 -22.34
C HIS A 594 6.82 36.00 -21.05
N PHE A 595 6.58 35.39 -19.90
CA PHE A 595 6.86 36.03 -18.62
C PHE A 595 8.35 35.89 -18.26
N ALA A 596 9.06 36.99 -18.23
CA ALA A 596 10.53 37.07 -18.00
C ALA A 596 10.90 37.29 -16.52
N GLY A 597 9.97 37.18 -15.57
CA GLY A 597 10.19 37.39 -14.13
C GLY A 597 10.14 36.08 -13.32
N GLU A 598 10.57 36.14 -12.04
CA GLU A 598 10.29 35.07 -11.10
C GLU A 598 8.78 34.85 -11.03
N LEU A 599 8.38 33.58 -11.18
CA LEU A 599 6.98 33.14 -11.05
C LEU A 599 6.58 33.19 -9.56
N ALA A 600 6.37 34.41 -9.05
CA ALA A 600 5.70 34.53 -7.75
C ALA A 600 4.30 33.90 -7.84
N GLU A 601 3.86 33.28 -6.79
CA GLU A 601 2.49 32.72 -6.67
C GLU A 601 1.38 33.78 -6.96
N ASN A 602 1.73 35.06 -7.01
CA ASN A 602 0.88 36.22 -7.21
C ASN A 602 1.12 36.92 -8.57
N GLY A 603 1.49 36.19 -9.62
CA GLY A 603 1.72 36.77 -10.94
C GLY A 603 0.46 37.17 -11.68
N ASP A 604 -0.09 38.37 -11.41
CA ASP A 604 -1.33 38.90 -12.01
C ASP A 604 -1.33 38.84 -13.54
N GLU A 605 -0.19 39.03 -14.21
CA GLU A 605 -0.08 38.99 -15.66
C GLU A 605 -0.33 37.62 -16.28
N ILE A 606 0.19 36.53 -15.65
CA ILE A 606 -0.08 35.17 -16.09
C ILE A 606 -1.55 34.83 -15.88
N TRP A 607 -2.12 35.25 -14.75
CA TRP A 607 -3.53 35.00 -14.43
C TRP A 607 -4.44 35.65 -15.46
N VAL A 608 -4.18 36.90 -15.87
CA VAL A 608 -4.97 37.60 -16.86
C VAL A 608 -4.91 36.93 -18.23
N ASN A 609 -3.72 36.59 -18.71
CA ASN A 609 -3.53 35.92 -20.00
C ASN A 609 -4.13 34.54 -20.05
N PHE A 610 -3.91 33.75 -19.01
CA PHE A 610 -4.51 32.39 -18.88
C PHE A 610 -6.05 32.47 -18.80
N GLY A 611 -6.59 33.37 -18.01
CA GLY A 611 -8.04 33.60 -17.91
C GLY A 611 -8.67 34.04 -19.24
N LYS A 612 -8.00 34.88 -20.00
CA LYS A 612 -8.44 35.29 -21.35
C LYS A 612 -8.44 34.12 -22.33
N ASP A 613 -7.37 33.33 -22.34
CA ASP A 613 -7.25 32.17 -23.23
C ASP A 613 -8.35 31.15 -22.91
N LEU A 614 -8.56 30.84 -21.63
CA LEU A 614 -9.65 29.95 -21.22
C LEU A 614 -11.03 30.52 -21.57
N SER A 615 -11.23 31.83 -21.44
CA SER A 615 -12.48 32.48 -21.86
C SER A 615 -12.73 32.33 -23.35
N ASN A 616 -11.70 32.54 -24.17
CA ASN A 616 -11.78 32.37 -25.63
C ASN A 616 -12.08 30.93 -26.02
N LEU A 617 -11.42 29.94 -25.37
CA LEU A 617 -11.59 28.51 -25.66
C LEU A 617 -12.96 27.98 -25.19
N SER A 618 -13.52 28.54 -24.14
CA SER A 618 -14.75 28.07 -23.50
C SER A 618 -16.00 28.88 -23.89
N GLY A 619 -15.87 29.86 -24.81
CA GLY A 619 -16.98 30.73 -25.19
C GLY A 619 -17.44 31.68 -24.07
N GLY A 620 -16.54 32.14 -23.21
CA GLY A 620 -16.83 33.05 -22.10
C GLY A 620 -16.89 32.40 -20.71
N HIS A 621 -16.81 31.06 -20.62
CA HIS A 621 -16.94 30.32 -19.36
C HIS A 621 -15.58 29.95 -18.74
N ALA A 622 -14.66 30.90 -18.59
CA ALA A 622 -13.30 30.68 -18.06
C ALA A 622 -13.28 29.97 -16.70
N ALA A 623 -14.19 30.31 -15.79
CA ALA A 623 -14.26 29.69 -14.47
C ALA A 623 -14.59 28.19 -14.52
N LEU A 624 -15.51 27.78 -15.37
CA LEU A 624 -15.88 26.37 -15.55
C LEU A 624 -14.76 25.60 -16.24
N ALA A 625 -14.15 26.17 -17.28
CA ALA A 625 -13.04 25.59 -18.00
C ALA A 625 -11.82 25.44 -17.08
N GLY A 626 -11.49 26.46 -16.29
CA GLY A 626 -10.43 26.45 -15.30
C GLY A 626 -10.64 25.38 -14.23
N TYR A 627 -11.85 25.26 -13.69
CA TYR A 627 -12.16 24.26 -12.70
C TYR A 627 -12.13 22.82 -13.27
N SER A 628 -12.58 22.62 -14.50
CA SER A 628 -12.43 21.37 -15.25
C SER A 628 -10.96 21.02 -15.46
N TYR A 629 -10.12 22.00 -15.84
CA TYR A 629 -8.68 21.83 -15.98
C TYR A 629 -8.01 21.44 -14.66
N LEU A 630 -8.42 22.09 -13.56
CA LEU A 630 -7.96 21.75 -12.22
C LEU A 630 -8.26 20.30 -11.88
N ILE A 631 -9.53 19.86 -12.01
CA ILE A 631 -9.96 18.50 -11.70
C ILE A 631 -9.18 17.47 -12.53
N PHE A 632 -9.00 17.75 -13.83
CA PHE A 632 -8.23 16.85 -14.68
C PHE A 632 -6.79 16.70 -14.16
N ASN A 633 -6.09 17.77 -13.85
CA ASN A 633 -4.72 17.74 -13.36
C ASN A 633 -4.59 17.13 -11.96
N LEU A 634 -5.64 17.24 -11.13
CA LEU A 634 -5.69 16.60 -9.83
C LEU A 634 -5.79 15.08 -9.92
N LEU A 635 -6.68 14.58 -10.79
CA LEU A 635 -7.05 13.17 -10.84
C LEU A 635 -6.34 12.37 -11.91
N CYS A 636 -5.74 13.00 -12.93
CA CYS A 636 -4.99 12.29 -13.97
C CYS A 636 -3.71 11.63 -13.41
N ALA A 637 -3.02 10.90 -14.26
CA ALA A 637 -1.74 10.27 -13.91
C ALA A 637 -0.81 11.27 -13.20
N PRO A 638 -0.14 10.84 -12.12
CA PRO A 638 0.77 11.69 -11.35
C PRO A 638 2.07 11.95 -12.13
N CYS A 639 3.01 12.67 -11.50
CA CYS A 639 4.33 12.92 -12.07
C CYS A 639 5.12 11.62 -12.34
N PHE A 640 6.09 11.65 -13.23
CA PHE A 640 6.90 10.49 -13.62
C PHE A 640 7.58 9.80 -12.42
N ALA A 641 7.99 10.56 -11.42
CA ALA A 641 8.53 10.00 -10.19
C ALA A 641 7.52 9.10 -9.48
N ALA A 642 6.27 9.53 -9.37
CA ALA A 642 5.20 8.74 -8.78
C ALA A 642 4.76 7.57 -9.69
N ILE A 643 4.75 7.75 -11.01
CA ILE A 643 4.55 6.65 -11.98
C ILE A 643 5.64 5.60 -11.82
N GLY A 644 6.90 6.00 -11.61
CA GLY A 644 8.00 5.10 -11.29
C GLY A 644 7.79 4.31 -9.99
N ALA A 645 7.24 4.95 -8.97
CA ALA A 645 6.85 4.29 -7.73
C ALA A 645 5.68 3.30 -7.96
N ILE A 646 4.64 3.70 -8.71
CA ILE A 646 3.53 2.82 -9.12
C ILE A 646 4.05 1.58 -9.84
N LYS A 647 4.94 1.75 -10.82
CA LYS A 647 5.54 0.63 -11.58
C LYS A 647 6.27 -0.34 -10.64
N ARG A 648 7.00 0.17 -9.66
CA ARG A 648 7.74 -0.64 -8.71
C ARG A 648 6.83 -1.39 -7.75
N GLU A 649 5.84 -0.72 -7.17
CA GLU A 649 4.94 -1.33 -6.18
C GLU A 649 3.91 -2.27 -6.82
N MET A 650 3.50 -2.02 -8.07
CA MET A 650 2.66 -2.95 -8.84
C MET A 650 3.42 -4.20 -9.29
N ASN A 651 4.74 -4.11 -9.47
CA ASN A 651 5.62 -5.18 -9.95
C ASN A 651 5.07 -5.95 -11.18
N ASN A 652 4.24 -5.29 -11.98
CA ASN A 652 3.59 -5.87 -13.16
C ASN A 652 3.23 -4.76 -14.16
N ALA A 653 3.75 -4.87 -15.39
CA ALA A 653 3.54 -3.86 -16.43
C ALA A 653 2.06 -3.68 -16.80
N LYS A 654 1.27 -4.77 -16.86
CA LYS A 654 -0.16 -4.70 -17.19
C LYS A 654 -0.94 -3.90 -16.15
N TRP A 655 -0.65 -4.13 -14.87
CA TRP A 655 -1.28 -3.39 -13.78
C TRP A 655 -0.84 -1.94 -13.70
N THR A 656 0.43 -1.65 -14.04
CA THR A 656 0.94 -0.28 -14.12
C THR A 656 0.19 0.52 -15.19
N TRP A 657 0.10 0.00 -16.41
CA TRP A 657 -0.63 0.66 -17.48
C TRP A 657 -2.13 0.77 -17.20
N PHE A 658 -2.71 -0.25 -16.57
CA PHE A 658 -4.10 -0.20 -16.13
C PHE A 658 -4.33 0.92 -15.10
N ALA A 659 -3.42 1.09 -14.13
CA ALA A 659 -3.51 2.15 -13.12
C ALA A 659 -3.45 3.54 -13.78
N ILE A 660 -2.49 3.78 -14.68
CA ILE A 660 -2.33 5.03 -15.41
C ILE A 660 -3.57 5.31 -16.28
N GLY A 661 -4.01 4.32 -17.06
CA GLY A 661 -5.20 4.44 -17.91
C GLY A 661 -6.48 4.71 -17.11
N TYR A 662 -6.63 4.06 -15.94
CA TYR A 662 -7.74 4.29 -15.03
C TYR A 662 -7.73 5.72 -14.49
N GLN A 663 -6.59 6.23 -14.03
CA GLN A 663 -6.45 7.58 -13.49
C GLN A 663 -6.78 8.63 -14.56
N CYS A 664 -6.20 8.52 -15.76
CA CYS A 664 -6.48 9.44 -16.86
C CYS A 664 -7.94 9.38 -17.32
N GLY A 665 -8.50 8.18 -17.47
CA GLY A 665 -9.90 8.00 -17.89
C GLY A 665 -10.89 8.53 -16.84
N PHE A 666 -10.63 8.26 -15.56
CA PHE A 666 -11.46 8.76 -14.46
C PHE A 666 -11.41 10.29 -14.38
N ALA A 667 -10.20 10.88 -14.47
CA ALA A 667 -10.01 12.33 -14.51
C ALA A 667 -10.79 12.97 -15.67
N TYR A 668 -10.69 12.39 -16.85
CA TYR A 668 -11.40 12.87 -18.04
C TYR A 668 -12.93 12.84 -17.86
N ILE A 669 -13.46 11.73 -17.35
CA ILE A 669 -14.91 11.58 -17.12
C ILE A 669 -15.43 12.61 -16.11
N ILE A 670 -14.73 12.78 -14.98
CA ILE A 670 -15.15 13.73 -13.95
C ILE A 670 -15.07 15.17 -14.46
N SER A 671 -13.99 15.53 -15.15
CA SER A 671 -13.82 16.86 -15.76
C SER A 671 -14.90 17.17 -16.82
N LEU A 672 -15.24 16.16 -17.66
CA LEU A 672 -16.30 16.26 -18.64
C LEU A 672 -17.67 16.53 -17.97
N ILE A 673 -17.98 15.77 -16.93
CA ILE A 673 -19.23 15.93 -16.18
C ILE A 673 -19.32 17.33 -15.59
N VAL A 674 -18.25 17.77 -14.92
CA VAL A 674 -18.21 19.09 -14.26
C VAL A 674 -18.38 20.22 -15.28
N TYR A 675 -17.65 20.17 -16.40
CA TYR A 675 -17.73 21.21 -17.41
C TYR A 675 -19.09 21.25 -18.11
N GLN A 676 -19.54 20.13 -18.66
CA GLN A 676 -20.76 20.07 -19.45
C GLN A 676 -22.03 20.32 -18.62
N ILE A 677 -22.09 19.80 -17.39
CA ILE A 677 -23.22 20.11 -16.49
C ILE A 677 -23.14 21.56 -16.03
N GLY A 678 -21.94 22.08 -15.75
CA GLY A 678 -21.73 23.49 -15.43
C GLY A 678 -22.21 24.44 -16.51
N LEU A 679 -21.99 24.09 -17.79
CA LEU A 679 -22.51 24.89 -18.92
C LEU A 679 -24.04 25.02 -18.93
N VAL A 680 -24.75 23.94 -18.60
CA VAL A 680 -26.22 23.98 -18.52
C VAL A 680 -26.68 24.96 -17.45
N PHE A 681 -26.03 24.99 -16.29
CA PHE A 681 -26.32 25.98 -15.25
C PHE A 681 -25.96 27.42 -15.64
N ALA A 682 -24.99 27.57 -16.55
CA ALA A 682 -24.59 28.88 -17.10
C ALA A 682 -25.53 29.38 -18.23
N GLY A 683 -26.48 28.54 -18.70
CA GLY A 683 -27.43 28.86 -19.74
C GLY A 683 -27.00 28.49 -21.16
N ASP A 684 -25.82 27.94 -21.32
CA ASP A 684 -25.27 27.45 -22.60
C ASP A 684 -25.34 25.94 -22.68
N ILE A 685 -25.81 25.38 -23.77
CA ILE A 685 -25.96 23.92 -23.93
C ILE A 685 -25.20 23.43 -25.17
N ASN A 686 -24.14 22.70 -24.96
CA ASN A 686 -23.57 21.84 -25.97
C ASN A 686 -24.27 20.48 -25.94
N VAL A 687 -25.26 20.26 -26.80
CA VAL A 687 -26.13 19.08 -26.78
C VAL A 687 -25.34 17.77 -26.81
N ILE A 688 -24.30 17.65 -27.66
CA ILE A 688 -23.50 16.44 -27.81
C ILE A 688 -22.67 16.20 -26.53
N GLY A 689 -22.01 17.25 -26.03
CA GLY A 689 -21.21 17.18 -24.81
C GLY A 689 -22.06 16.87 -23.58
N PHE A 690 -23.25 17.46 -23.48
CA PHE A 690 -24.19 17.21 -22.40
C PHE A 690 -24.71 15.78 -22.39
N ILE A 691 -25.09 15.22 -23.54
CA ILE A 691 -25.49 13.80 -23.64
C ILE A 691 -24.34 12.89 -23.23
N ALA A 692 -23.12 13.16 -23.68
CA ALA A 692 -21.94 12.40 -23.28
C ALA A 692 -21.70 12.46 -21.75
N ALA A 693 -21.82 13.64 -21.15
CA ALA A 693 -21.70 13.83 -19.70
C ALA A 693 -22.80 13.07 -18.93
N LEU A 694 -24.05 13.09 -19.41
CA LEU A 694 -25.15 12.34 -18.80
C LEU A 694 -24.94 10.83 -18.87
N VAL A 695 -24.45 10.30 -20.01
CA VAL A 695 -24.14 8.89 -20.16
C VAL A 695 -23.00 8.49 -19.21
N CYS A 696 -21.96 9.30 -19.10
CA CYS A 696 -20.87 9.08 -18.16
C CYS A 696 -21.34 9.13 -16.71
N LEU A 697 -22.15 10.12 -16.34
CA LEU A 697 -22.74 10.25 -15.02
C LEU A 697 -23.64 9.06 -14.68
N ALA A 698 -24.52 8.67 -15.59
CA ALA A 698 -25.38 7.50 -15.42
C ALA A 698 -24.56 6.21 -15.25
N GLY A 699 -23.46 6.07 -16.03
CA GLY A 699 -22.53 4.97 -15.88
C GLY A 699 -21.82 4.95 -14.50
N LEU A 700 -21.36 6.10 -14.02
CA LEU A 700 -20.77 6.22 -12.68
C LEU A 700 -21.78 5.89 -11.58
N LEU A 701 -22.99 6.45 -11.65
CA LEU A 701 -24.07 6.18 -10.70
C LEU A 701 -24.48 4.71 -10.73
N TYR A 702 -24.61 4.12 -11.92
CA TYR A 702 -24.87 2.69 -12.05
C TYR A 702 -23.78 1.84 -11.38
N MET A 703 -22.50 2.15 -11.61
CA MET A 703 -21.40 1.44 -10.98
C MET A 703 -21.38 1.66 -9.47
N LEU A 704 -21.78 2.84 -8.99
CA LEU A 704 -21.83 3.18 -7.57
C LEU A 704 -22.95 2.46 -6.84
N PHE A 705 -24.17 2.40 -7.43
CA PHE A 705 -25.37 1.90 -6.77
C PHE A 705 -25.74 0.45 -7.14
N ARG A 706 -25.16 -0.14 -8.20
CA ARG A 706 -25.41 -1.54 -8.53
C ARG A 706 -25.03 -2.45 -7.34
N LYS A 707 -25.84 -3.46 -7.08
CA LYS A 707 -25.48 -4.50 -6.11
C LYS A 707 -24.18 -5.17 -6.54
N ASN A 708 -23.33 -5.46 -5.58
CA ASN A 708 -22.09 -6.18 -5.84
C ASN A 708 -22.46 -7.64 -6.20
N LYS A 709 -22.21 -8.06 -7.41
CA LYS A 709 -22.46 -9.46 -7.85
C LYS A 709 -21.54 -10.48 -7.17
N TYR A 710 -20.51 -9.99 -6.50
CA TYR A 710 -19.44 -10.78 -5.90
C TYR A 710 -19.46 -10.71 -4.37
N ASP A 711 -20.42 -10.00 -3.74
CA ASP A 711 -20.68 -10.04 -2.29
C ASP A 711 -21.38 -11.35 -1.87
N ASP A 712 -22.05 -12.03 -2.81
CA ASP A 712 -22.58 -13.37 -2.60
C ASP A 712 -21.48 -14.48 -2.62
N ASN A 713 -20.22 -14.11 -2.79
CA ASN A 713 -19.05 -14.93 -2.48
C ASN A 713 -18.65 -14.82 -0.97
N ARG A 714 -19.55 -14.61 -0.06
CA ARG A 714 -19.52 -15.38 1.17
C ARG A 714 -19.53 -16.83 0.72
N LEU A 715 -18.62 -17.60 1.21
CA LEU A 715 -18.38 -19.01 0.91
C LEU A 715 -19.66 -19.90 1.09
N THR A 716 -20.74 -19.52 0.46
CA THR A 716 -21.84 -20.44 0.20
C THR A 716 -21.37 -21.25 -0.99
N ILE A 717 -20.98 -22.47 -0.71
CA ILE A 717 -20.83 -23.55 -1.70
C ILE A 717 -22.00 -23.42 -2.66
N ASN A 718 -21.75 -22.94 -3.86
CA ASN A 718 -22.80 -22.52 -4.78
C ASN A 718 -23.42 -23.76 -5.45
N THR A 719 -24.15 -24.58 -4.67
CA THR A 719 -25.03 -25.62 -5.19
C THR A 719 -26.11 -25.08 -6.16
N LYS A 720 -26.33 -23.75 -6.19
CA LYS A 720 -27.26 -23.10 -7.12
C LYS A 720 -26.66 -22.72 -8.48
N ALA A 721 -25.35 -22.48 -8.59
CA ALA A 721 -24.71 -22.12 -9.87
C ALA A 721 -24.55 -23.37 -10.78
N SER A 722 -24.26 -24.54 -10.22
CA SER A 722 -24.14 -25.79 -10.97
C SER A 722 -25.46 -26.23 -11.63
N LYS A 723 -26.62 -25.82 -11.13
CA LYS A 723 -27.91 -26.16 -11.75
C LYS A 723 -28.28 -25.27 -12.93
N LYS A 724 -27.75 -24.04 -13.05
CA LYS A 724 -28.07 -23.15 -14.18
C LYS A 724 -27.16 -23.37 -15.39
N ASP A 725 -25.96 -23.86 -15.19
CA ASP A 725 -25.04 -24.14 -16.31
C ASP A 725 -25.28 -25.53 -16.93
N LYS A 726 -25.87 -26.48 -16.19
CA LYS A 726 -26.32 -27.78 -16.75
C LYS A 726 -27.63 -27.73 -17.56
N VAL A 727 -28.30 -26.60 -17.62
CA VAL A 727 -29.50 -26.39 -18.47
C VAL A 727 -29.16 -25.65 -19.77
N LYS A 728 -27.88 -25.27 -19.98
CA LYS A 728 -27.39 -24.63 -21.21
C LYS A 728 -26.26 -25.39 -21.95
N ALA A 729 -26.02 -26.67 -21.60
CA ALA A 729 -25.16 -27.58 -22.33
C ALA A 729 -26.01 -28.64 -23.04
#